data_635e0180f75edccbda9d416bade2af81
#
_entry.id   635e0180f75edccbda9d416bade2af81
#
_cell.length_a   1.000
_cell.length_b   1.000
_cell.length_c   1.000
_cell.angle_alpha   90.00
_cell.angle_beta   90.00
_cell.angle_gamma   90.00
#
_symmetry.space_group_name_H-M   'P 1'
#
loop_
_entity.id
_entity.type
_entity.pdbx_description
1 polymer ?
#
loop_
_entity_poly.entity_id
_entity_poly.type
_entity_poly.pdbx_seq_one_letter_code
_entity_poly.pdbx_strand_id
1 'polypeptide(L)'
;MKKLFFVLAAVIISNQLLSQQDTSLLDEAIITANKYPNKTSFTGKVVTIITREQLERTGAKDLSQILTEQAGVLISGANSNAGKDKSVYMRGGYISHTLITIDGIPVYDPSGIGGNFDLRNFAINNIERIEILKGSQSTLYGSDAINGVINIITKKNSSKLLTGSSAISYGSNATTRANAGINGKSGIIDYNTSYSFHYTKGINETINKPNFPVTDRDKFQQNSFQSGLGIKPTEKIYIQPFFRFSNIKGDIDQGTFTDELDYTYRQKSWQTGVRNEFTFGKMKLNVLYNYNNINRIYTDDSVKSRNGYEIYSRGTYKGSEHFADAYLNSPLNKQVKVIAGLDYRFAKSDQDFLSIGTFGPYNIKYANDSLHQRQIGLYTAINWNHHSGFTLELGGRLNNHSSYSNHFVFNFNPSLLIHKKVKFFANLSSAYRTPSLYQLFSEYGNKNLQPESGLTAEGGVQYFSTNNKFTGRAVAFNRKVKDIIFFFYNTTAYSSQYINQDKQKDYGFELEANYKIKGNTNFKAFYTYTTGEITTKNAGKDTTYNNLLRRPKSIFGVNLSGKVGKQLLVSCNIISTGKREDAYFDNTNYATVYTTLESYILCDIYAEYSFTNSKLKIFTDLRNVTNSKYSEIVGFNTTGFTGYGGVRFSF
;
A
#
# COMPACT_ATOMS: atom_id res chain seq x y z
N MET A 1 12.08 -29.93 16.69
CA MET A 1 11.82 -28.45 16.55
C MET A 1 12.17 -27.63 17.79
N LYS A 2 11.81 -28.04 19.02
CA LYS A 2 12.18 -27.27 20.25
C LYS A 2 13.70 -27.09 20.46
N LYS A 3 14.53 -28.07 20.09
CA LYS A 3 16.00 -28.00 20.25
C LYS A 3 16.71 -27.11 19.24
N LEU A 4 16.15 -26.88 18.03
CA LEU A 4 16.73 -26.00 17.02
C LEU A 4 16.51 -24.50 17.36
N PHE A 5 15.40 -24.18 18.02
CA PHE A 5 15.09 -22.82 18.49
C PHE A 5 16.02 -22.36 19.60
N PHE A 6 16.44 -23.29 20.51
CA PHE A 6 17.38 -22.98 21.59
C PHE A 6 18.82 -22.79 21.08
N VAL A 7 19.23 -23.51 20.03
CA VAL A 7 20.56 -23.36 19.46
C VAL A 7 20.71 -22.05 18.70
N LEU A 8 19.68 -21.60 17.97
CA LEU A 8 19.69 -20.29 17.30
C LEU A 8 19.69 -19.12 18.30
N ALA A 9 18.94 -19.24 19.40
CA ALA A 9 18.94 -18.26 20.49
C ALA A 9 20.28 -18.22 21.24
N ALA A 10 20.92 -19.36 21.46
CA ALA A 10 22.19 -19.48 22.17
C ALA A 10 23.38 -18.91 21.36
N VAL A 11 23.39 -19.07 20.04
CA VAL A 11 24.46 -18.49 19.17
C VAL A 11 24.39 -16.96 19.11
N ILE A 12 23.21 -16.36 19.30
CA ILE A 12 23.02 -14.90 19.32
C ILE A 12 23.49 -14.29 20.66
N ILE A 13 23.47 -15.05 21.75
CA ILE A 13 23.80 -14.56 23.11
C ILE A 13 25.32 -14.65 23.42
N SER A 14 26.09 -15.52 22.75
CA SER A 14 27.49 -15.80 23.12
C SER A 14 28.56 -14.87 22.55
N ASN A 15 28.20 -13.86 21.71
CA ASN A 15 29.18 -12.91 21.12
C ASN A 15 29.17 -11.51 21.77
N GLN A 16 29.09 -11.42 23.09
CA GLN A 16 29.02 -10.14 23.81
C GLN A 16 30.34 -9.62 24.33
N LEU A 17 31.44 -9.73 23.63
CA LEU A 17 32.69 -9.04 24.08
C LEU A 17 33.41 -8.40 22.88
N LEU A 18 33.57 -7.07 22.98
CA LEU A 18 34.29 -6.13 22.13
C LEU A 18 33.45 -5.37 21.10
N SER A 19 32.90 -4.24 21.50
CA SER A 19 32.36 -3.23 20.58
C SER A 19 32.74 -1.83 20.99
N GLN A 20 33.47 -1.12 20.12
CA GLN A 20 33.59 0.32 20.14
C GLN A 20 32.24 1.00 20.08
N GLN A 21 32.05 2.02 20.90
CA GLN A 21 30.87 2.88 20.91
C GLN A 21 30.78 3.68 19.60
N ASP A 22 29.90 3.26 18.72
CA ASP A 22 29.37 4.12 17.66
C ASP A 22 28.11 4.79 18.20
N THR A 23 28.24 6.03 18.65
CA THR A 23 27.12 6.89 19.07
C THR A 23 26.42 7.48 17.87
N SER A 24 25.89 6.67 16.98
CA SER A 24 24.87 7.15 16.06
C SER A 24 23.55 7.23 16.82
N LEU A 25 23.25 8.42 17.32
CA LEU A 25 21.91 8.80 17.74
C LEU A 25 20.94 8.37 16.61
N LEU A 26 19.85 7.70 16.96
CA LEU A 26 18.74 7.54 16.02
C LEU A 26 18.29 8.94 15.64
N ASP A 27 18.69 9.41 14.46
CA ASP A 27 18.12 10.63 13.91
C ASP A 27 16.61 10.43 13.88
N GLU A 28 15.91 11.33 14.55
CA GLU A 28 14.47 11.30 14.61
C GLU A 28 13.92 11.39 13.19
N ALA A 29 13.16 10.36 12.78
CA ALA A 29 12.72 10.24 11.41
C ALA A 29 11.87 11.45 10.99
N ILE A 30 12.25 12.09 9.89
CA ILE A 30 11.53 13.21 9.30
C ILE A 30 10.50 12.64 8.32
N ILE A 31 9.22 12.95 8.56
CA ILE A 31 8.11 12.62 7.67
C ILE A 31 7.85 13.77 6.69
N THR A 32 7.52 13.43 5.46
CA THR A 32 7.17 14.39 4.41
C THR A 32 5.71 14.28 3.94
N ALA A 33 5.03 13.25 4.39
CA ALA A 33 3.62 13.02 4.08
C ALA A 33 2.65 14.08 4.64
N ASN A 34 3.11 15.00 5.46
CA ASN A 34 2.35 16.20 5.86
C ASN A 34 2.53 17.37 4.88
N LYS A 35 3.08 17.14 3.66
CA LYS A 35 3.48 18.17 2.68
C LYS A 35 4.55 19.15 3.20
N TYR A 36 5.13 18.91 4.37
CA TYR A 36 6.30 19.61 4.92
C TYR A 36 7.12 18.64 5.78
N PRO A 37 8.46 18.84 5.84
CA PRO A 37 9.31 18.03 6.72
C PRO A 37 8.96 18.30 8.19
N ASN A 38 8.61 17.24 8.93
CA ASN A 38 8.36 17.31 10.37
C ASN A 38 8.92 16.09 11.07
N LYS A 39 9.32 16.24 12.32
CA LYS A 39 9.75 15.12 13.15
C LYS A 39 8.54 14.34 13.65
N THR A 40 8.69 13.03 13.79
CA THR A 40 7.61 12.16 14.27
C THR A 40 7.18 12.49 15.72
N SER A 41 8.07 13.06 16.52
CA SER A 41 7.75 13.53 17.88
C SER A 41 6.82 14.73 17.90
N PHE A 42 6.81 15.57 16.85
CA PHE A 42 6.03 16.80 16.72
C PHE A 42 4.79 16.68 15.84
N THR A 43 4.19 15.50 15.76
CA THR A 43 2.91 15.31 15.07
C THR A 43 1.94 14.53 15.94
N GLY A 44 0.67 14.93 15.97
CA GLY A 44 -0.42 14.17 16.58
C GLY A 44 -0.87 12.96 15.75
N LYS A 45 -0.37 12.83 14.53
CA LYS A 45 -0.73 11.73 13.63
C LYS A 45 0.01 10.44 13.96
N VAL A 46 -0.62 9.31 13.68
CA VAL A 46 -0.01 7.99 13.77
C VAL A 46 0.75 7.69 12.49
N VAL A 47 2.07 7.67 12.56
CA VAL A 47 2.94 7.41 11.42
C VAL A 47 3.82 6.20 11.68
N THR A 48 3.90 5.28 10.72
CA THR A 48 4.86 4.17 10.69
C THR A 48 5.80 4.39 9.51
N ILE A 49 7.10 4.27 9.73
CA ILE A 49 8.11 4.46 8.69
C ILE A 49 8.84 3.15 8.46
N ILE A 50 8.91 2.72 7.21
CA ILE A 50 9.76 1.61 6.77
C ILE A 50 10.98 2.24 6.10
N THR A 51 12.13 2.13 6.75
CA THR A 51 13.38 2.75 6.28
C THR A 51 14.02 1.94 5.17
N ARG A 52 14.96 2.55 4.42
CA ARG A 52 15.78 1.87 3.42
C ARG A 52 16.47 0.62 3.97
N GLU A 53 17.04 0.75 5.17
CA GLU A 53 17.71 -0.36 5.85
C GLU A 53 16.76 -1.53 6.12
N GLN A 54 15.51 -1.25 6.54
CA GLN A 54 14.49 -2.29 6.71
C GLN A 54 14.10 -2.92 5.38
N LEU A 55 13.91 -2.14 4.32
CA LEU A 55 13.62 -2.65 2.97
C LEU A 55 14.73 -3.57 2.44
N GLU A 56 15.99 -3.25 2.70
CA GLU A 56 17.13 -4.08 2.30
C GLU A 56 17.21 -5.42 3.03
N ARG A 57 16.66 -5.48 4.25
CA ARG A 57 16.61 -6.69 5.08
C ARG A 57 15.40 -7.60 4.79
N THR A 58 14.54 -7.22 3.85
CA THR A 58 13.33 -8.02 3.49
C THR A 58 13.56 -9.00 2.34
N GLY A 59 14.76 -9.05 1.79
CA GLY A 59 15.11 -9.98 0.71
C GLY A 59 14.42 -9.67 -0.61
N ALA A 60 13.84 -10.69 -1.20
CA ALA A 60 13.17 -10.61 -2.50
C ALA A 60 11.64 -10.35 -2.38
N LYS A 61 11.15 -9.85 -1.24
CA LYS A 61 9.73 -9.52 -1.04
C LYS A 61 9.26 -8.41 -1.97
N ASP A 62 8.00 -8.45 -2.33
CA ASP A 62 7.36 -7.34 -3.05
C ASP A 62 6.77 -6.31 -2.06
N LEU A 63 6.22 -5.21 -2.61
CA LEU A 63 5.67 -4.13 -1.82
C LEU A 63 4.49 -4.59 -0.93
N SER A 64 3.64 -5.49 -1.43
CA SER A 64 2.48 -5.98 -0.69
C SER A 64 2.89 -6.81 0.53
N GLN A 65 3.88 -7.66 0.39
CA GLN A 65 4.42 -8.47 1.48
C GLN A 65 5.06 -7.62 2.58
N ILE A 66 5.82 -6.57 2.19
CA ILE A 66 6.46 -5.64 3.14
C ILE A 66 5.42 -4.84 3.92
N LEU A 67 4.35 -4.40 3.26
CA LEU A 67 3.27 -3.64 3.90
C LEU A 67 2.48 -4.48 4.89
N THR A 68 2.24 -5.77 4.60
CA THR A 68 1.55 -6.70 5.50
C THR A 68 2.32 -6.93 6.82
N GLU A 69 3.63 -6.68 6.85
CA GLU A 69 4.46 -6.78 8.06
C GLU A 69 4.35 -5.53 8.97
N GLN A 70 3.41 -4.64 8.72
CA GLN A 70 3.23 -3.42 9.52
C GLN A 70 1.95 -3.47 10.34
N ALA A 71 2.00 -2.96 11.58
CA ALA A 71 0.82 -2.85 12.43
C ALA A 71 -0.34 -2.16 11.70
N GLY A 72 -1.54 -2.72 11.80
CA GLY A 72 -2.76 -2.13 11.24
C GLY A 72 -2.85 -2.13 9.72
N VAL A 73 -1.96 -2.84 9.01
CA VAL A 73 -2.01 -2.99 7.55
C VAL A 73 -2.10 -4.47 7.20
N LEU A 74 -3.05 -4.81 6.36
CA LEU A 74 -3.22 -6.14 5.78
C LEU A 74 -3.36 -6.01 4.27
N ILE A 75 -2.58 -6.78 3.53
CA ILE A 75 -2.74 -6.92 2.08
C ILE A 75 -3.24 -8.32 1.79
N SER A 76 -4.51 -8.44 1.42
CA SER A 76 -5.06 -9.72 0.97
C SER A 76 -4.51 -10.07 -0.42
N GLY A 77 -4.09 -11.30 -0.62
CA GLY A 77 -3.40 -11.76 -1.82
C GLY A 77 -1.88 -11.55 -1.79
N ALA A 78 -1.29 -11.02 -0.70
CA ALA A 78 0.16 -10.77 -0.61
C ALA A 78 1.01 -12.02 -0.78
N ASN A 79 0.54 -13.16 -0.27
CA ASN A 79 1.24 -14.45 -0.36
C ASN A 79 0.55 -15.45 -1.30
N SER A 80 -0.41 -15.01 -2.08
CA SER A 80 -1.03 -15.77 -3.16
C SER A 80 -0.17 -15.70 -4.43
N ASN A 81 -0.69 -16.14 -5.56
CA ASN A 81 0.03 -16.04 -6.84
C ASN A 81 0.47 -14.58 -7.10
N ALA A 82 1.61 -14.39 -7.77
CA ALA A 82 2.16 -13.05 -8.03
C ALA A 82 1.22 -12.18 -8.87
N GLY A 83 0.48 -12.79 -9.79
CA GLY A 83 -0.54 -12.19 -10.63
C GLY A 83 -1.84 -11.80 -9.91
N LYS A 84 -2.12 -12.38 -8.74
CA LYS A 84 -3.34 -12.09 -7.95
C LYS A 84 -3.42 -10.62 -7.54
N ASP A 85 -4.61 -10.05 -7.60
CA ASP A 85 -4.89 -8.69 -7.14
C ASP A 85 -4.57 -8.51 -5.66
N LYS A 86 -3.99 -7.34 -5.32
CA LYS A 86 -3.53 -6.99 -3.98
C LYS A 86 -4.47 -5.99 -3.34
N SER A 87 -5.29 -6.44 -2.40
CA SER A 87 -6.27 -5.59 -1.72
C SER A 87 -5.73 -5.04 -0.41
N VAL A 88 -5.65 -3.71 -0.30
CA VAL A 88 -5.09 -3.00 0.88
C VAL A 88 -6.19 -2.73 1.90
N TYR A 89 -6.06 -3.29 3.08
CA TYR A 89 -6.90 -2.99 4.24
C TYR A 89 -6.08 -2.30 5.33
N MET A 90 -6.48 -1.10 5.73
CA MET A 90 -5.85 -0.38 6.84
C MET A 90 -6.85 -0.25 7.98
N ARG A 91 -6.53 -0.81 9.17
CA ARG A 91 -7.39 -0.78 10.37
C ARG A 91 -8.82 -1.24 10.09
N GLY A 92 -8.99 -2.33 9.37
CA GLY A 92 -10.30 -2.88 9.03
C GLY A 92 -11.12 -2.10 8.00
N GLY A 93 -10.64 -0.97 7.51
CA GLY A 93 -11.35 -0.18 6.50
C GLY A 93 -11.39 -0.81 5.12
N TYR A 94 -12.28 -0.32 4.26
CA TYR A 94 -12.49 -0.86 2.92
C TYR A 94 -11.30 -0.61 1.99
N ILE A 95 -11.14 -1.43 0.96
CA ILE A 95 -9.98 -1.42 0.05
C ILE A 95 -9.77 -0.08 -0.66
N SER A 96 -10.82 0.63 -1.03
CA SER A 96 -10.76 1.93 -1.72
C SER A 96 -10.59 3.13 -0.79
N HIS A 97 -10.36 2.90 0.50
CA HIS A 97 -10.21 3.95 1.51
C HIS A 97 -8.75 4.27 1.88
N THR A 98 -7.79 3.62 1.24
CA THR A 98 -6.36 3.86 1.48
C THR A 98 -5.72 4.45 0.23
N LEU A 99 -5.30 5.70 0.32
CA LEU A 99 -4.64 6.39 -0.78
C LEU A 99 -3.16 5.99 -0.85
N ILE A 100 -2.71 5.62 -2.03
CA ILE A 100 -1.28 5.44 -2.32
C ILE A 100 -0.74 6.71 -2.96
N THR A 101 0.43 7.16 -2.48
CA THR A 101 1.15 8.27 -3.10
C THR A 101 2.59 7.87 -3.39
N ILE A 102 3.16 8.41 -4.46
CA ILE A 102 4.57 8.26 -4.78
C ILE A 102 5.21 9.64 -4.75
N ASP A 103 6.13 9.86 -3.83
CA ASP A 103 6.73 11.15 -3.56
C ASP A 103 5.70 12.26 -3.26
N GLY A 104 4.62 11.93 -2.56
CA GLY A 104 3.52 12.83 -2.25
C GLY A 104 2.51 13.07 -3.38
N ILE A 105 2.72 12.48 -4.56
CA ILE A 105 1.79 12.53 -5.70
C ILE A 105 0.78 11.41 -5.57
N PRO A 106 -0.51 11.67 -5.49
CA PRO A 106 -1.53 10.63 -5.53
C PRO A 106 -1.42 9.80 -6.81
N VAL A 107 -1.51 8.49 -6.68
CA VAL A 107 -1.61 7.56 -7.81
C VAL A 107 -2.98 6.90 -7.78
N TYR A 108 -3.68 7.01 -8.88
CA TYR A 108 -5.07 6.64 -9.01
C TYR A 108 -5.32 5.93 -10.34
N ASP A 109 -6.19 4.95 -10.37
CA ASP A 109 -6.63 4.29 -11.59
C ASP A 109 -8.09 4.62 -11.89
N PRO A 110 -8.38 5.58 -12.77
CA PRO A 110 -9.76 5.98 -13.07
C PRO A 110 -10.62 4.86 -13.66
N SER A 111 -10.01 3.85 -14.26
CA SER A 111 -10.70 2.69 -14.83
C SER A 111 -10.88 1.54 -13.85
N GLY A 112 -10.32 1.65 -12.64
CA GLY A 112 -10.39 0.62 -11.61
C GLY A 112 -11.69 0.64 -10.83
N ILE A 113 -12.11 -0.50 -10.30
CA ILE A 113 -13.37 -0.67 -9.55
C ILE A 113 -13.50 0.38 -8.42
N GLY A 114 -12.46 0.59 -7.63
CA GLY A 114 -12.44 1.58 -6.56
C GLY A 114 -11.50 2.76 -6.83
N GLY A 115 -10.93 2.87 -8.03
CA GLY A 115 -9.89 3.84 -8.32
C GLY A 115 -8.53 3.49 -7.71
N ASN A 116 -8.38 2.31 -7.14
CA ASN A 116 -7.20 1.92 -6.37
C ASN A 116 -5.97 1.73 -7.24
N PHE A 117 -4.82 2.15 -6.72
CA PHE A 117 -3.54 1.87 -7.34
C PHE A 117 -3.17 0.39 -7.16
N ASP A 118 -2.81 -0.27 -8.25
CA ASP A 118 -2.30 -1.63 -8.23
C ASP A 118 -0.85 -1.65 -7.76
N LEU A 119 -0.61 -2.21 -6.57
CA LEU A 119 0.71 -2.29 -5.94
C LEU A 119 1.72 -3.08 -6.80
N ARG A 120 1.25 -3.95 -7.70
CA ARG A 120 2.11 -4.68 -8.64
C ARG A 120 2.82 -3.76 -9.62
N ASN A 121 2.34 -2.56 -9.87
CA ASN A 121 2.99 -1.58 -10.77
C ASN A 121 4.28 -0.99 -10.22
N PHE A 122 4.59 -1.17 -8.94
CA PHE A 122 5.74 -0.50 -8.32
C PHE A 122 6.78 -1.49 -7.78
N ALA A 123 8.02 -1.35 -8.27
CA ALA A 123 9.15 -2.17 -7.82
C ALA A 123 9.88 -1.52 -6.63
N ILE A 124 10.25 -2.32 -5.63
CA ILE A 124 10.81 -1.85 -4.35
C ILE A 124 12.25 -1.32 -4.43
N ASN A 125 12.99 -1.65 -5.47
CA ASN A 125 14.43 -1.35 -5.59
C ASN A 125 14.74 0.16 -5.63
N ASN A 126 13.78 0.99 -6.05
CA ASN A 126 13.90 2.45 -6.08
C ASN A 126 13.24 3.16 -4.89
N ILE A 127 12.85 2.44 -3.85
CA ILE A 127 12.26 3.03 -2.63
C ILE A 127 13.37 3.43 -1.67
N GLU A 128 13.32 4.68 -1.19
CA GLU A 128 14.13 5.18 -0.08
C GLU A 128 13.49 4.86 1.27
N ARG A 129 12.19 5.08 1.39
CA ARG A 129 11.39 4.74 2.56
C ARG A 129 9.90 4.74 2.21
N ILE A 130 9.11 4.14 3.08
CA ILE A 130 7.64 4.19 3.00
C ILE A 130 7.14 4.85 4.28
N GLU A 131 6.27 5.85 4.14
CA GLU A 131 5.60 6.53 5.24
C GLU A 131 4.12 6.13 5.25
N ILE A 132 3.65 5.44 6.29
CA ILE A 132 2.27 5.00 6.44
C ILE A 132 1.59 5.90 7.46
N LEU A 133 0.72 6.79 6.99
CA LEU A 133 -0.12 7.66 7.82
C LEU A 133 -1.45 6.98 8.04
N LYS A 134 -1.73 6.62 9.27
CA LYS A 134 -2.98 5.97 9.67
C LYS A 134 -4.02 7.02 10.12
N GLY A 135 -5.30 6.69 9.98
CA GLY A 135 -6.40 7.63 10.19
C GLY A 135 -6.63 8.57 9.00
N SER A 136 -7.73 9.30 9.01
CA SER A 136 -8.15 10.13 7.87
C SER A 136 -7.16 11.22 7.52
N GLN A 137 -6.80 11.34 6.25
CA GLN A 137 -5.84 12.31 5.72
C GLN A 137 -6.42 13.19 4.60
N SER A 138 -7.74 13.19 4.44
CA SER A 138 -8.42 13.89 3.32
C SER A 138 -8.21 15.41 3.32
N THR A 139 -7.85 16.02 4.45
CA THR A 139 -7.55 17.47 4.52
C THR A 139 -6.39 17.86 3.60
N LEU A 140 -5.31 17.09 3.54
CA LEU A 140 -4.15 17.40 2.71
C LEU A 140 -4.15 16.67 1.36
N TYR A 141 -4.82 15.50 1.27
CA TYR A 141 -4.75 14.63 0.11
C TYR A 141 -6.06 14.53 -0.68
N GLY A 142 -7.16 15.06 -0.15
CA GLY A 142 -8.47 15.04 -0.81
C GLY A 142 -9.21 13.71 -0.69
N SER A 143 -9.90 13.31 -1.75
CA SER A 143 -10.64 12.05 -1.83
C SER A 143 -9.76 10.82 -1.58
N ASP A 144 -10.38 9.72 -1.16
CA ASP A 144 -9.81 8.36 -1.06
C ASP A 144 -8.90 8.11 0.16
N ALA A 145 -8.58 9.11 0.98
CA ALA A 145 -7.74 9.01 2.16
C ALA A 145 -8.54 8.84 3.48
N ILE A 146 -9.58 7.99 3.48
CA ILE A 146 -10.45 7.75 4.66
C ILE A 146 -9.71 6.94 5.73
N ASN A 147 -9.00 5.87 5.33
CA ASN A 147 -8.25 5.01 6.24
C ASN A 147 -6.86 5.54 6.53
N GLY A 148 -6.27 6.24 5.57
CA GLY A 148 -4.92 6.76 5.63
C GLY A 148 -4.25 6.87 4.27
N VAL A 149 -2.94 7.14 4.33
CA VAL A 149 -2.09 7.30 3.15
C VAL A 149 -0.85 6.42 3.30
N ILE A 150 -0.49 5.71 2.24
CA ILE A 150 0.80 5.03 2.10
C ILE A 150 1.63 5.84 1.11
N ASN A 151 2.61 6.59 1.63
CA ASN A 151 3.47 7.45 0.81
C ASN A 151 4.81 6.76 0.55
N ILE A 152 5.03 6.38 -0.70
CA ILE A 152 6.26 5.75 -1.17
C ILE A 152 7.22 6.87 -1.57
N ILE A 153 8.35 6.99 -0.88
CA ILE A 153 9.40 7.95 -1.20
C ILE A 153 10.46 7.24 -2.02
N THR A 154 10.70 7.72 -3.24
CA THR A 154 11.74 7.19 -4.11
C THR A 154 13.12 7.65 -3.68
N LYS A 155 14.14 6.88 -4.08
CA LYS A 155 15.53 7.24 -3.85
C LYS A 155 15.81 8.62 -4.41
N LYS A 156 16.38 9.47 -3.57
CA LYS A 156 16.89 10.77 -3.98
C LYS A 156 18.40 10.65 -4.28
N ASN A 157 18.92 11.71 -4.74
CA ASN A 157 20.20 11.84 -5.37
C ASN A 157 21.36 11.48 -4.43
N SER A 158 22.36 10.79 -4.94
CA SER A 158 23.66 10.67 -4.33
C SER A 158 24.38 12.02 -4.35
N SER A 159 25.18 12.31 -3.34
CA SER A 159 26.14 13.44 -3.39
C SER A 159 27.33 13.13 -4.31
N LYS A 160 27.50 11.87 -4.72
CA LYS A 160 28.57 11.41 -5.61
C LYS A 160 28.17 11.63 -7.06
N LEU A 161 29.16 11.73 -7.94
CA LEU A 161 28.93 11.83 -9.41
C LEU A 161 28.11 10.64 -9.92
N LEU A 162 28.44 9.44 -9.49
CA LEU A 162 27.77 8.20 -9.90
C LEU A 162 27.77 7.19 -8.77
N THR A 163 26.63 6.61 -8.49
CA THR A 163 26.48 5.41 -7.68
C THR A 163 25.49 4.48 -8.38
N GLY A 164 25.68 3.20 -8.23
CA GLY A 164 24.82 2.21 -8.85
C GLY A 164 24.58 1.00 -7.97
N SER A 165 23.49 0.31 -8.24
CA SER A 165 23.19 -0.96 -7.61
C SER A 165 22.46 -1.88 -8.58
N SER A 166 22.80 -3.16 -8.53
CA SER A 166 22.11 -4.21 -9.26
C SER A 166 21.89 -5.41 -8.36
N ALA A 167 20.85 -6.17 -8.62
CA ALA A 167 20.61 -7.44 -7.95
C ALA A 167 19.95 -8.41 -8.93
N ILE A 168 20.27 -9.68 -8.78
CA ILE A 168 19.58 -10.78 -9.45
C ILE A 168 19.32 -11.87 -8.44
N SER A 169 18.15 -12.49 -8.50
CA SER A 169 17.78 -13.64 -7.68
C SER A 169 16.98 -14.66 -8.48
N TYR A 170 17.12 -15.92 -8.06
CA TYR A 170 16.37 -17.04 -8.60
C TYR A 170 15.88 -17.92 -7.46
N GLY A 171 14.76 -18.61 -7.65
CA GLY A 171 14.23 -19.49 -6.62
C GLY A 171 12.96 -20.24 -6.99
N SER A 172 12.18 -20.59 -6.01
CA SER A 172 10.96 -21.39 -6.11
C SER A 172 10.04 -20.88 -7.22
N ASN A 173 9.30 -21.80 -7.85
CA ASN A 173 8.40 -21.54 -8.98
C ASN A 173 9.10 -20.90 -10.20
N ALA A 174 10.39 -21.22 -10.41
CA ALA A 174 11.24 -20.61 -11.42
C ALA A 174 11.20 -19.07 -11.40
N THR A 175 11.08 -18.50 -10.19
CA THR A 175 10.99 -17.06 -10.01
C THR A 175 12.35 -16.41 -10.25
N THR A 176 12.41 -15.50 -11.20
CA THR A 176 13.57 -14.66 -11.51
C THR A 176 13.25 -13.21 -11.22
N ARG A 177 14.09 -12.54 -10.45
CA ARG A 177 14.01 -11.11 -10.23
C ARG A 177 15.36 -10.48 -10.54
N ALA A 178 15.35 -9.45 -11.35
CA ALA A 178 16.55 -8.67 -11.69
C ALA A 178 16.22 -7.18 -11.58
N ASN A 179 17.13 -6.42 -11.04
CA ASN A 179 17.02 -4.97 -11.04
C ASN A 179 18.39 -4.31 -11.18
N ALA A 180 18.40 -3.14 -11.79
CA ALA A 180 19.56 -2.29 -11.88
C ALA A 180 19.13 -0.83 -11.75
N GLY A 181 19.96 -0.01 -11.11
CA GLY A 181 19.70 1.41 -10.97
C GLY A 181 20.99 2.19 -10.79
N ILE A 182 20.97 3.40 -11.30
CA ILE A 182 22.04 4.39 -11.14
C ILE A 182 21.44 5.68 -10.60
N ASN A 183 22.19 6.37 -9.79
CA ASN A 183 21.87 7.71 -9.32
C ASN A 183 23.15 8.51 -9.07
N GLY A 184 23.06 9.82 -9.25
CA GLY A 184 24.21 10.66 -9.07
C GLY A 184 23.90 12.15 -9.18
N LYS A 185 24.95 12.96 -9.02
CA LYS A 185 24.88 14.41 -9.14
C LYS A 185 26.08 14.94 -9.89
N SER A 186 25.85 15.81 -10.88
CA SER A 186 26.88 16.52 -11.63
C SER A 186 26.47 18.00 -11.78
N GLY A 187 27.21 18.88 -11.15
CA GLY A 187 26.90 20.33 -11.15
C GLY A 187 25.49 20.61 -10.61
N ILE A 188 24.68 21.23 -11.45
CA ILE A 188 23.28 21.60 -11.15
C ILE A 188 22.27 20.47 -11.39
N ILE A 189 22.71 19.34 -11.96
CA ILE A 189 21.85 18.22 -12.32
C ILE A 189 22.09 17.08 -11.35
N ASP A 190 21.03 16.52 -10.85
CA ASP A 190 21.00 15.23 -10.18
C ASP A 190 20.06 14.28 -10.95
N TYR A 191 20.31 12.98 -10.89
CA TYR A 191 19.57 11.99 -11.64
C TYR A 191 19.42 10.68 -10.89
N ASN A 192 18.33 9.98 -11.18
CA ASN A 192 18.14 8.59 -10.81
C ASN A 192 17.40 7.87 -11.93
N THR A 193 17.82 6.65 -12.22
CA THR A 193 17.18 5.79 -13.21
C THR A 193 17.26 4.36 -12.73
N SER A 194 16.18 3.61 -12.86
CA SER A 194 16.16 2.19 -12.48
C SER A 194 15.24 1.38 -13.39
N TYR A 195 15.63 0.13 -13.56
CA TYR A 195 14.85 -0.89 -14.25
C TYR A 195 14.70 -2.11 -13.34
N SER A 196 13.54 -2.77 -13.42
CA SER A 196 13.25 -4.00 -12.70
C SER A 196 12.50 -4.98 -13.57
N PHE A 197 12.88 -6.23 -13.45
CA PHE A 197 12.26 -7.38 -14.09
C PHE A 197 11.85 -8.39 -13.01
N HIS A 198 10.64 -8.93 -13.12
CA HIS A 198 10.13 -10.03 -12.30
C HIS A 198 9.40 -11.01 -13.21
N TYR A 199 9.78 -12.28 -13.12
CA TYR A 199 9.11 -13.39 -13.77
C TYR A 199 8.94 -14.54 -12.79
N THR A 200 7.82 -15.24 -12.86
CA THR A 200 7.59 -16.50 -12.16
C THR A 200 6.64 -17.38 -12.97
N LYS A 201 6.86 -18.70 -12.90
CA LYS A 201 5.87 -19.68 -13.40
C LYS A 201 4.63 -19.74 -12.50
N GLY A 202 4.69 -19.11 -11.33
CA GLY A 202 3.58 -19.08 -10.38
C GLY A 202 3.20 -20.45 -9.78
N ILE A 203 2.05 -20.44 -9.15
CA ILE A 203 1.34 -21.61 -8.66
C ILE A 203 -0.03 -21.63 -9.34
N ASN A 204 -0.77 -22.70 -9.30
CA ASN A 204 -2.19 -22.65 -9.59
C ASN A 204 -2.86 -21.69 -8.59
N GLU A 205 -3.50 -20.62 -9.09
CA GLU A 205 -4.08 -19.57 -8.25
C GLU A 205 -5.30 -20.07 -7.49
N THR A 206 -6.13 -20.93 -8.11
CA THR A 206 -7.38 -21.41 -7.53
C THR A 206 -7.26 -22.79 -6.90
N ILE A 207 -7.99 -23.04 -5.81
CA ILE A 207 -8.17 -24.38 -5.23
C ILE A 207 -9.22 -25.11 -6.05
N ASN A 208 -8.82 -26.22 -6.71
CA ASN A 208 -9.75 -26.99 -7.51
C ASN A 208 -10.77 -27.75 -6.67
N LYS A 209 -12.02 -27.80 -7.15
CA LYS A 209 -13.00 -28.78 -6.67
C LYS A 209 -12.56 -30.20 -7.06
N PRO A 210 -12.88 -31.24 -6.25
CA PRO A 210 -12.39 -32.61 -6.47
C PRO A 210 -12.66 -33.21 -7.86
N ASN A 211 -13.62 -32.70 -8.59
CA ASN A 211 -14.04 -33.20 -9.91
C ASN A 211 -13.36 -32.49 -11.11
N PHE A 212 -12.40 -31.58 -10.86
CA PHE A 212 -11.67 -30.87 -11.90
C PHE A 212 -10.19 -31.30 -11.91
N PRO A 213 -9.79 -32.29 -12.71
CA PRO A 213 -8.47 -32.90 -12.62
C PRO A 213 -7.35 -32.11 -13.30
N VAL A 214 -7.64 -31.11 -14.11
CA VAL A 214 -6.63 -30.36 -14.85
C VAL A 214 -6.33 -29.07 -14.12
N THR A 215 -5.07 -28.86 -13.79
CA THR A 215 -4.56 -27.65 -13.13
C THR A 215 -3.40 -27.13 -13.94
N ASP A 216 -3.31 -25.83 -14.10
CA ASP A 216 -2.11 -25.21 -14.65
C ASP A 216 -1.41 -24.31 -13.62
N ARG A 217 -0.46 -23.52 -14.07
CA ARG A 217 0.27 -22.58 -13.26
C ARG A 217 0.13 -21.18 -13.85
N ASP A 218 -0.35 -20.29 -13.03
CA ASP A 218 -0.58 -18.91 -13.42
C ASP A 218 0.71 -18.12 -13.38
N LYS A 219 1.33 -18.01 -14.55
CA LYS A 219 2.59 -17.27 -14.70
C LYS A 219 2.37 -15.77 -14.58
N PHE A 220 3.42 -15.09 -14.16
CA PHE A 220 3.43 -13.65 -14.00
C PHE A 220 4.74 -13.05 -14.51
N GLN A 221 4.63 -11.92 -15.21
CA GLN A 221 5.77 -11.14 -15.66
C GLN A 221 5.51 -9.65 -15.45
N GLN A 222 6.53 -8.96 -14.93
CA GLN A 222 6.52 -7.51 -14.77
C GLN A 222 7.82 -6.91 -15.25
N ASN A 223 7.72 -5.79 -15.98
CA ASN A 223 8.83 -4.90 -16.33
C ASN A 223 8.48 -3.51 -15.80
N SER A 224 9.38 -2.90 -15.04
CA SER A 224 9.20 -1.54 -14.53
C SER A 224 10.43 -0.69 -14.81
N PHE A 225 10.19 0.52 -15.28
CA PHE A 225 11.22 1.53 -15.53
C PHE A 225 10.85 2.82 -14.82
N GLN A 226 11.81 3.45 -14.17
CA GLN A 226 11.62 4.73 -13.49
C GLN A 226 12.83 5.61 -13.76
N SER A 227 12.59 6.88 -14.06
CA SER A 227 13.63 7.88 -14.22
C SER A 227 13.19 9.21 -13.62
N GLY A 228 14.10 9.90 -12.99
CA GLY A 228 13.92 11.23 -12.45
C GLY A 228 15.17 12.07 -12.65
N LEU A 229 14.97 13.33 -12.97
CA LEU A 229 16.01 14.34 -13.02
C LEU A 229 15.70 15.39 -11.94
N GLY A 230 16.74 15.99 -11.38
CA GLY A 230 16.65 17.17 -10.55
C GLY A 230 17.55 18.24 -11.17
N ILE A 231 17.00 19.42 -11.41
CA ILE A 231 17.73 20.55 -11.99
C ILE A 231 17.65 21.69 -11.01
N LYS A 232 18.81 22.13 -10.51
CA LYS A 232 18.93 23.19 -9.52
C LYS A 232 19.71 24.38 -10.09
N PRO A 233 19.07 25.20 -10.97
CA PRO A 233 19.74 26.32 -11.63
C PRO A 233 20.27 27.36 -10.64
N THR A 234 19.54 27.54 -9.53
CA THR A 234 19.89 28.41 -8.41
C THR A 234 19.55 27.73 -7.09
N GLU A 235 20.03 28.24 -5.96
CA GLU A 235 19.65 27.75 -4.63
C GLU A 235 18.15 27.92 -4.32
N LYS A 236 17.43 28.74 -5.10
CA LYS A 236 16.02 29.07 -4.90
C LYS A 236 15.06 28.26 -5.78
N ILE A 237 15.57 27.59 -6.80
CA ILE A 237 14.74 26.88 -7.81
C ILE A 237 15.20 25.45 -7.92
N TYR A 238 14.26 24.52 -7.76
CA TYR A 238 14.50 23.09 -7.97
C TYR A 238 13.39 22.49 -8.82
N ILE A 239 13.72 21.95 -9.98
CA ILE A 239 12.81 21.39 -10.98
C ILE A 239 13.06 19.89 -11.07
N GLN A 240 12.03 19.07 -10.92
CA GLN A 240 12.14 17.60 -10.89
C GLN A 240 11.16 16.95 -11.90
N PRO A 241 11.50 16.84 -13.18
CA PRO A 241 10.76 16.00 -14.09
C PRO A 241 10.99 14.52 -13.76
N PHE A 242 9.96 13.70 -13.97
CA PHE A 242 10.01 12.27 -13.74
C PHE A 242 9.18 11.50 -14.76
N PHE A 243 9.56 10.24 -14.96
CA PHE A 243 8.84 9.27 -15.78
C PHE A 243 8.84 7.91 -15.11
N ARG A 244 7.69 7.22 -15.11
CA ARG A 244 7.53 5.86 -14.62
C ARG A 244 6.73 5.05 -15.62
N PHE A 245 7.14 3.81 -15.81
CA PHE A 245 6.48 2.86 -16.70
C PHE A 245 6.43 1.49 -16.06
N SER A 246 5.29 0.80 -16.21
CA SER A 246 5.13 -0.59 -15.83
C SER A 246 4.35 -1.35 -16.89
N ASN A 247 4.80 -2.56 -17.18
CA ASN A 247 4.12 -3.50 -18.06
C ASN A 247 4.03 -4.85 -17.36
N ILE A 248 2.79 -5.27 -17.11
CA ILE A 248 2.44 -6.49 -16.39
C ILE A 248 1.72 -7.42 -17.36
N LYS A 249 2.02 -8.70 -17.26
CA LYS A 249 1.30 -9.79 -17.93
C LYS A 249 1.16 -10.92 -16.93
N GLY A 250 0.02 -11.60 -16.93
CA GLY A 250 -0.20 -12.76 -16.10
C GLY A 250 -1.37 -13.59 -16.57
N ASP A 251 -1.35 -14.83 -16.16
CA ASP A 251 -2.49 -15.73 -16.24
C ASP A 251 -3.25 -15.61 -14.90
N ILE A 252 -4.55 -15.74 -14.93
CA ILE A 252 -5.45 -15.62 -13.78
C ILE A 252 -6.59 -16.61 -13.92
N ASP A 253 -7.20 -16.94 -12.81
CA ASP A 253 -8.39 -17.78 -12.78
C ASP A 253 -9.69 -16.98 -12.81
N GLN A 254 -10.77 -17.59 -13.31
CA GLN A 254 -12.06 -16.92 -13.47
C GLN A 254 -12.71 -16.56 -12.13
N GLY A 255 -12.42 -17.28 -11.06
CA GLY A 255 -12.99 -16.99 -9.76
C GLY A 255 -12.75 -18.05 -8.69
N THR A 256 -13.52 -17.97 -7.61
CA THR A 256 -13.43 -18.88 -6.48
C THR A 256 -13.72 -20.33 -6.90
N PHE A 257 -12.77 -21.24 -6.70
CA PHE A 257 -12.84 -22.65 -7.08
C PHE A 257 -13.01 -22.93 -8.59
N THR A 258 -12.70 -21.94 -9.45
CA THR A 258 -12.83 -22.06 -10.90
C THR A 258 -11.48 -21.76 -11.54
N ASP A 259 -10.76 -22.82 -11.83
CA ASP A 259 -9.47 -22.81 -12.54
C ASP A 259 -9.75 -22.60 -14.05
N GLU A 260 -9.11 -21.61 -14.66
CA GLU A 260 -9.26 -21.26 -16.06
C GLU A 260 -7.89 -21.26 -16.75
N LEU A 261 -7.77 -22.03 -17.88
CA LEU A 261 -6.48 -22.34 -18.49
C LEU A 261 -5.94 -21.26 -19.44
N ASP A 262 -6.79 -20.36 -19.90
CA ASP A 262 -6.43 -19.36 -20.91
C ASP A 262 -6.97 -17.96 -20.62
N TYR A 263 -7.40 -17.72 -19.37
CA TYR A 263 -7.76 -16.40 -18.90
C TYR A 263 -6.50 -15.61 -18.55
N THR A 264 -6.25 -14.57 -19.29
CA THR A 264 -5.03 -13.76 -19.18
C THR A 264 -5.35 -12.29 -18.91
N TYR A 265 -4.42 -11.58 -18.26
CA TYR A 265 -4.48 -10.13 -18.20
C TYR A 265 -3.17 -9.49 -18.63
N ARG A 266 -3.31 -8.27 -19.16
CA ARG A 266 -2.18 -7.40 -19.51
C ARG A 266 -2.47 -6.00 -19.03
N GLN A 267 -1.49 -5.37 -18.40
CA GLN A 267 -1.61 -3.99 -17.96
C GLN A 267 -0.36 -3.21 -18.36
N LYS A 268 -0.57 -2.09 -19.02
CA LYS A 268 0.47 -1.08 -19.24
C LYS A 268 0.07 0.19 -18.53
N SER A 269 0.97 0.71 -17.73
CA SER A 269 0.79 1.99 -17.05
C SER A 269 2.02 2.86 -17.24
N TRP A 270 1.82 4.15 -17.41
CA TRP A 270 2.89 5.12 -17.40
C TRP A 270 2.44 6.41 -16.74
N GLN A 271 3.38 7.05 -16.10
CA GLN A 271 3.18 8.27 -15.35
C GLN A 271 4.34 9.22 -15.68
N THR A 272 4.01 10.47 -16.00
CA THR A 272 5.00 11.52 -16.22
C THR A 272 4.56 12.79 -15.54
N GLY A 273 5.52 13.60 -15.14
CA GLY A 273 5.19 14.86 -14.49
C GLY A 273 6.42 15.67 -14.14
N VAL A 274 6.16 16.79 -13.49
CA VAL A 274 7.20 17.69 -12.99
C VAL A 274 6.81 18.20 -11.61
N ARG A 275 7.78 18.22 -10.72
CA ARG A 275 7.67 18.87 -9.41
C ARG A 275 8.64 20.03 -9.38
N ASN A 276 8.15 21.20 -8.97
CA ASN A 276 8.95 22.40 -8.84
C ASN A 276 8.89 22.91 -7.40
N GLU A 277 10.03 23.26 -6.83
CA GLU A 277 10.13 23.95 -5.55
C GLU A 277 10.79 25.31 -5.78
N PHE A 278 10.10 26.37 -5.34
CA PHE A 278 10.59 27.75 -5.37
C PHE A 278 10.73 28.25 -3.92
N THR A 279 11.93 28.70 -3.56
CA THR A 279 12.25 29.18 -2.22
C THR A 279 12.29 30.71 -2.19
N PHE A 280 11.45 31.32 -1.35
CA PHE A 280 11.36 32.77 -1.12
C PHE A 280 11.67 33.06 0.36
N GLY A 281 12.90 33.33 0.69
CA GLY A 281 13.35 33.43 2.08
C GLY A 281 13.10 32.14 2.86
N LYS A 282 12.16 32.15 3.80
CA LYS A 282 11.75 30.96 4.57
C LYS A 282 10.56 30.21 3.98
N MET A 283 9.88 30.79 3.01
CA MET A 283 8.70 30.20 2.36
C MET A 283 9.11 29.32 1.19
N LYS A 284 8.33 28.27 0.95
CA LYS A 284 8.51 27.35 -0.17
C LYS A 284 7.19 27.19 -0.91
N LEU A 285 7.17 27.56 -2.18
CA LEU A 285 6.08 27.26 -3.10
C LEU A 285 6.42 25.96 -3.83
N ASN A 286 5.53 24.98 -3.73
CA ASN A 286 5.63 23.72 -4.46
C ASN A 286 4.55 23.71 -5.55
N VAL A 287 4.93 23.41 -6.77
CA VAL A 287 4.03 23.30 -7.92
C VAL A 287 4.29 21.97 -8.58
N LEU A 288 3.26 21.16 -8.65
CA LEU A 288 3.29 19.81 -9.16
C LEU A 288 2.32 19.65 -10.31
N TYR A 289 2.75 18.99 -11.37
CA TYR A 289 1.87 18.46 -12.39
C TYR A 289 2.20 16.98 -12.65
N ASN A 290 1.17 16.16 -12.82
CA ASN A 290 1.28 14.75 -13.11
C ASN A 290 0.23 14.31 -14.12
N TYR A 291 0.65 13.51 -15.09
CA TYR A 291 -0.23 12.78 -15.98
C TYR A 291 -0.02 11.28 -15.79
N ASN A 292 -1.10 10.55 -15.61
CA ASN A 292 -1.13 9.11 -15.43
C ASN A 292 -2.01 8.47 -16.51
N ASN A 293 -1.57 7.32 -17.06
CA ASN A 293 -2.31 6.56 -18.04
C ASN A 293 -2.18 5.06 -17.75
N ILE A 294 -3.30 4.37 -17.76
CA ILE A 294 -3.39 2.93 -17.52
C ILE A 294 -4.23 2.29 -18.61
N ASN A 295 -3.79 1.17 -19.12
CA ASN A 295 -4.55 0.33 -20.05
C ASN A 295 -4.47 -1.12 -19.60
N ARG A 296 -5.63 -1.71 -19.24
CA ARG A 296 -5.77 -3.11 -18.83
C ARG A 296 -6.63 -3.86 -19.83
N ILE A 297 -6.22 -5.07 -20.14
CA ILE A 297 -6.92 -5.98 -21.02
C ILE A 297 -7.00 -7.33 -20.31
N TYR A 298 -8.20 -7.82 -20.14
CA TYR A 298 -8.50 -9.18 -19.71
C TYR A 298 -9.01 -9.95 -20.91
N THR A 299 -8.54 -11.16 -21.12
CA THR A 299 -8.97 -12.02 -22.22
C THR A 299 -9.11 -13.44 -21.69
N ASP A 300 -10.30 -13.98 -21.83
CA ASP A 300 -10.65 -15.37 -21.63
C ASP A 300 -10.88 -15.97 -23.02
N ASP A 301 -10.04 -16.92 -23.45
CA ASP A 301 -10.09 -17.45 -24.80
C ASP A 301 -10.95 -18.72 -24.84
N SER A 302 -11.62 -18.93 -25.93
CA SER A 302 -12.51 -20.08 -26.14
C SER A 302 -11.77 -21.42 -26.32
N VAL A 303 -10.46 -21.41 -26.50
CA VAL A 303 -9.69 -22.60 -26.92
C VAL A 303 -9.67 -23.67 -25.84
N LYS A 304 -9.70 -23.28 -24.59
CA LYS A 304 -9.59 -24.19 -23.43
C LYS A 304 -10.68 -23.95 -22.38
N SER A 305 -11.74 -23.19 -22.74
CA SER A 305 -12.84 -22.88 -21.84
C SER A 305 -13.50 -24.16 -21.31
N ARG A 306 -13.63 -24.26 -19.99
CA ARG A 306 -14.33 -25.34 -19.29
C ARG A 306 -15.79 -24.98 -18.98
N ASN A 307 -16.10 -23.71 -19.09
CA ASN A 307 -17.41 -23.19 -18.76
C ASN A 307 -18.28 -23.20 -20.00
N GLY A 308 -19.05 -24.23 -20.26
CA GLY A 308 -19.85 -24.39 -21.47
C GLY A 308 -20.81 -23.24 -21.84
N TYR A 309 -20.85 -22.17 -21.06
CA TYR A 309 -21.71 -20.99 -21.28
C TYR A 309 -20.95 -19.79 -21.87
N GLU A 310 -19.71 -19.57 -21.49
CA GLU A 310 -18.85 -18.51 -22.00
C GLU A 310 -17.79 -19.10 -22.94
N ILE A 311 -17.81 -18.67 -24.18
CA ILE A 311 -16.90 -19.17 -25.21
C ILE A 311 -15.70 -18.24 -25.35
N TYR A 312 -15.92 -16.93 -25.15
CA TYR A 312 -14.88 -15.91 -25.26
C TYR A 312 -15.30 -14.66 -24.49
N SER A 313 -14.37 -14.07 -23.75
CA SER A 313 -14.58 -12.73 -23.21
C SER A 313 -13.34 -11.85 -23.36
N ARG A 314 -13.57 -10.54 -23.55
CA ARG A 314 -12.52 -9.54 -23.57
C ARG A 314 -12.98 -8.24 -22.95
N GLY A 315 -12.34 -7.87 -21.84
CA GLY A 315 -12.51 -6.57 -21.22
C GLY A 315 -11.32 -5.66 -21.48
N THR A 316 -11.55 -4.44 -21.96
CA THR A 316 -10.51 -3.41 -22.10
C THR A 316 -10.90 -2.19 -21.28
N TYR A 317 -10.04 -1.81 -20.34
CA TYR A 317 -10.26 -0.71 -19.42
C TYR A 317 -9.09 0.26 -19.50
N LYS A 318 -9.37 1.50 -19.93
CA LYS A 318 -8.38 2.56 -20.05
C LYS A 318 -8.72 3.69 -19.09
N GLY A 319 -7.73 4.15 -18.35
CA GLY A 319 -7.84 5.27 -17.45
C GLY A 319 -6.78 6.31 -17.74
N SER A 320 -7.13 7.59 -17.67
CA SER A 320 -6.16 8.68 -17.69
C SER A 320 -6.52 9.74 -16.65
N GLU A 321 -5.50 10.34 -16.05
CA GLU A 321 -5.66 11.37 -15.03
C GLU A 321 -4.65 12.48 -15.22
N HIS A 322 -5.14 13.72 -15.17
CA HIS A 322 -4.34 14.93 -14.96
C HIS A 322 -4.49 15.36 -13.51
N PHE A 323 -3.38 15.52 -12.82
CA PHE A 323 -3.35 16.02 -11.45
C PHE A 323 -2.37 17.18 -11.35
N ALA A 324 -2.83 18.31 -10.83
CA ALA A 324 -2.00 19.47 -10.53
C ALA A 324 -2.20 19.88 -9.07
N ASP A 325 -1.12 20.28 -8.39
CA ASP A 325 -1.16 20.74 -7.00
C ASP A 325 -0.17 21.89 -6.82
N ALA A 326 -0.63 22.99 -6.26
CA ALA A 326 0.20 24.14 -5.93
C ALA A 326 -0.02 24.49 -4.46
N TYR A 327 1.04 24.49 -3.65
CA TYR A 327 0.93 24.85 -2.25
C TYR A 327 2.13 25.63 -1.73
N LEU A 328 1.82 26.59 -0.87
CA LEU A 328 2.78 27.39 -0.14
C LEU A 328 2.99 26.78 1.25
N ASN A 329 4.25 26.59 1.59
CA ASN A 329 4.68 26.18 2.92
C ASN A 329 5.40 27.37 3.57
N SER A 330 4.78 27.99 4.57
CA SER A 330 5.23 29.23 5.19
C SER A 330 5.44 29.07 6.70
N PRO A 331 6.68 29.09 7.21
CA PRO A 331 6.92 29.28 8.62
C PRO A 331 6.70 30.75 8.99
N LEU A 332 5.57 31.05 9.65
CA LEU A 332 5.26 32.40 10.11
C LEU A 332 6.22 32.87 11.21
N ASN A 333 6.59 31.95 12.09
CA ASN A 333 7.59 32.16 13.13
C ASN A 333 8.24 30.81 13.51
N LYS A 334 9.02 30.75 14.61
CA LYS A 334 9.66 29.51 15.08
C LYS A 334 8.67 28.43 15.54
N GLN A 335 7.45 28.81 15.91
CA GLN A 335 6.44 27.91 16.47
C GLN A 335 5.30 27.59 15.49
N VAL A 336 4.97 28.50 14.59
CA VAL A 336 3.80 28.39 13.71
C VAL A 336 4.24 28.23 12.26
N LYS A 337 3.74 27.16 11.64
CA LYS A 337 3.86 26.90 10.20
C LYS A 337 2.47 26.83 9.59
N VAL A 338 2.31 27.38 8.41
CA VAL A 338 1.07 27.34 7.64
C VAL A 338 1.34 26.70 6.29
N ILE A 339 0.43 25.84 5.87
CA ILE A 339 0.32 25.33 4.51
C ILE A 339 -0.99 25.84 3.94
N ALA A 340 -0.98 26.35 2.72
CA ALA A 340 -2.17 26.66 1.95
C ALA A 340 -1.96 26.21 0.52
N GLY A 341 -2.94 25.58 -0.08
CA GLY A 341 -2.79 25.04 -1.43
C GLY A 341 -4.11 24.82 -2.15
N LEU A 342 -3.97 24.64 -3.45
CA LEU A 342 -5.03 24.34 -4.41
C LEU A 342 -4.60 23.15 -5.23
N ASP A 343 -5.47 22.14 -5.38
CA ASP A 343 -5.27 21.07 -6.32
C ASP A 343 -6.43 20.92 -7.32
N TYR A 344 -6.09 20.33 -8.44
CA TYR A 344 -6.99 20.03 -9.53
C TYR A 344 -6.77 18.60 -10.00
N ARG A 345 -7.86 17.84 -10.15
CA ARG A 345 -7.88 16.50 -10.71
C ARG A 345 -8.89 16.42 -11.83
N PHE A 346 -8.49 15.88 -12.96
CA PHE A 346 -9.35 15.54 -14.08
C PHE A 346 -9.07 14.11 -14.52
N ALA A 347 -10.06 13.24 -14.41
CA ALA A 347 -9.95 11.82 -14.69
C ALA A 347 -10.94 11.40 -15.78
N LYS A 348 -10.47 10.50 -16.67
CA LYS A 348 -11.27 9.88 -17.75
C LYS A 348 -11.14 8.37 -17.70
N SER A 349 -12.17 7.67 -18.18
CA SER A 349 -12.17 6.23 -18.35
C SER A 349 -12.84 5.82 -19.66
N ASP A 350 -12.26 4.82 -20.33
CA ASP A 350 -12.89 4.07 -21.42
C ASP A 350 -13.10 2.63 -20.96
N GLN A 351 -14.23 2.06 -21.31
CA GLN A 351 -14.57 0.69 -20.99
C GLN A 351 -15.17 0.03 -22.22
N ASP A 352 -14.64 -1.14 -22.56
CA ASP A 352 -15.09 -1.95 -23.68
C ASP A 352 -15.10 -3.40 -23.21
N PHE A 353 -16.25 -4.03 -23.14
CA PHE A 353 -16.41 -5.41 -22.72
C PHE A 353 -17.23 -6.18 -23.77
N LEU A 354 -16.63 -7.25 -24.27
CA LEU A 354 -17.24 -8.21 -25.18
C LEU A 354 -17.27 -9.58 -24.52
N SER A 355 -18.42 -10.23 -24.50
CA SER A 355 -18.58 -11.64 -24.15
C SER A 355 -19.34 -12.34 -25.24
N ILE A 356 -18.91 -13.55 -25.63
CA ILE A 356 -19.56 -14.40 -26.61
C ILE A 356 -19.86 -15.74 -25.93
N GLY A 357 -21.11 -15.97 -25.62
CA GLY A 357 -21.56 -17.20 -24.99
C GLY A 357 -22.58 -17.93 -25.87
N THR A 358 -23.16 -19.01 -25.34
CA THR A 358 -24.19 -19.81 -25.99
C THR A 358 -25.44 -19.01 -26.37
N PHE A 359 -25.67 -17.87 -25.70
CA PHE A 359 -26.83 -16.98 -25.97
C PHE A 359 -26.48 -15.86 -26.96
N GLY A 360 -25.32 -15.90 -27.59
CA GLY A 360 -24.83 -14.91 -28.53
C GLY A 360 -23.91 -13.86 -27.93
N PRO A 361 -23.49 -12.87 -28.73
CA PRO A 361 -22.58 -11.84 -28.30
C PRO A 361 -23.28 -10.81 -27.41
N TYR A 362 -22.60 -10.42 -26.33
CA TYR A 362 -22.95 -9.30 -25.48
C TYR A 362 -21.78 -8.28 -25.49
N ASN A 363 -22.06 -7.04 -25.88
CA ASN A 363 -21.07 -5.99 -25.99
C ASN A 363 -21.55 -4.72 -25.29
N ILE A 364 -20.72 -4.20 -24.38
CA ILE A 364 -20.89 -2.88 -23.78
C ILE A 364 -19.66 -2.04 -24.08
N LYS A 365 -19.88 -0.85 -24.62
CA LYS A 365 -18.84 0.11 -24.89
C LYS A 365 -19.21 1.49 -24.36
N TYR A 366 -18.39 2.01 -23.46
CA TYR A 366 -18.48 3.37 -22.96
C TYR A 366 -17.27 4.16 -23.43
N ALA A 367 -17.51 5.17 -24.26
CA ALA A 367 -16.45 5.99 -24.83
C ALA A 367 -16.06 7.16 -23.90
N ASN A 368 -14.85 7.61 -24.06
CA ASN A 368 -14.09 8.64 -23.34
C ASN A 368 -14.84 9.95 -23.03
N ASP A 369 -15.69 10.41 -23.94
CA ASP A 369 -16.30 11.74 -23.82
C ASP A 369 -17.44 11.82 -22.79
N SER A 370 -17.96 10.66 -22.38
CA SER A 370 -19.04 10.55 -21.40
C SER A 370 -18.56 10.16 -20.00
N LEU A 371 -17.39 9.52 -19.87
CA LEU A 371 -16.87 9.02 -18.60
C LEU A 371 -15.73 9.88 -18.09
N HIS A 372 -16.05 10.99 -17.48
CA HIS A 372 -15.07 11.87 -16.85
C HIS A 372 -15.57 12.45 -15.54
N GLN A 373 -14.62 12.87 -14.71
CA GLN A 373 -14.88 13.60 -13.47
C GLN A 373 -13.80 14.66 -13.24
N ARG A 374 -14.19 15.75 -12.59
CA ARG A 374 -13.32 16.87 -12.23
C ARG A 374 -13.48 17.17 -10.75
N GLN A 375 -12.35 17.40 -10.08
CA GLN A 375 -12.30 17.84 -8.68
C GLN A 375 -11.36 19.03 -8.54
N ILE A 376 -11.75 19.99 -7.71
CA ILE A 376 -10.92 21.12 -7.29
C ILE A 376 -10.92 21.13 -5.77
N GLY A 377 -9.74 21.21 -5.15
CA GLY A 377 -9.60 21.26 -3.71
C GLY A 377 -8.85 22.49 -3.25
N LEU A 378 -9.44 23.28 -2.36
CA LEU A 378 -8.76 24.35 -1.64
C LEU A 378 -8.51 23.90 -0.21
N TYR A 379 -7.26 23.92 0.25
CA TYR A 379 -6.91 23.40 1.57
C TYR A 379 -5.92 24.29 2.31
N THR A 380 -6.00 24.24 3.64
CA THR A 380 -5.05 24.88 4.54
C THR A 380 -4.81 24.03 5.78
N ALA A 381 -3.62 24.13 6.34
CA ALA A 381 -3.29 23.54 7.64
C ALA A 381 -2.35 24.46 8.41
N ILE A 382 -2.59 24.59 9.70
CA ILE A 382 -1.77 25.33 10.65
C ILE A 382 -1.15 24.32 11.59
N ASN A 383 0.16 24.36 11.74
CA ASN A 383 0.89 23.57 12.71
C ASN A 383 1.54 24.52 13.74
N TRP A 384 1.12 24.38 14.99
CA TRP A 384 1.65 25.15 16.11
C TRP A 384 2.44 24.25 17.05
N ASN A 385 3.73 24.49 17.17
CA ASN A 385 4.66 23.80 18.05
C ASN A 385 5.08 24.72 19.19
N HIS A 386 4.49 24.55 20.37
CA HIS A 386 4.82 25.34 21.55
C HIS A 386 6.07 24.77 22.25
N HIS A 387 6.87 25.65 22.86
CA HIS A 387 8.11 25.24 23.54
C HIS A 387 7.89 24.30 24.75
N SER A 388 6.68 24.25 25.32
CA SER A 388 6.33 23.30 26.39
C SER A 388 6.23 21.84 25.92
N GLY A 389 6.41 21.57 24.61
CA GLY A 389 6.18 20.25 23.99
C GLY A 389 4.76 20.03 23.50
N PHE A 390 3.86 21.01 23.65
CA PHE A 390 2.53 20.95 23.04
C PHE A 390 2.61 21.25 21.54
N THR A 391 1.91 20.44 20.76
CA THR A 391 1.78 20.61 19.31
C THR A 391 0.30 20.52 18.93
N LEU A 392 -0.15 21.39 18.05
CA LEU A 392 -1.50 21.36 17.51
C LEU A 392 -1.45 21.50 15.99
N GLU A 393 -2.02 20.56 15.26
CA GLU A 393 -2.31 20.70 13.85
C GLU A 393 -3.81 20.85 13.64
N LEU A 394 -4.19 21.95 12.97
CA LEU A 394 -5.55 22.24 12.52
C LEU A 394 -5.56 22.35 11.02
N GLY A 395 -6.47 21.67 10.34
CA GLY A 395 -6.59 21.76 8.90
C GLY A 395 -8.04 21.76 8.43
N GLY A 396 -8.27 22.39 7.31
CA GLY A 396 -9.55 22.42 6.61
C GLY A 396 -9.36 22.31 5.11
N ARG A 397 -10.31 21.68 4.44
CA ARG A 397 -10.33 21.55 2.98
C ARG A 397 -11.76 21.64 2.46
N LEU A 398 -11.94 22.46 1.43
CA LEU A 398 -13.15 22.53 0.64
C LEU A 398 -12.88 21.88 -0.72
N ASN A 399 -13.71 20.90 -1.09
CA ASN A 399 -13.64 20.22 -2.37
C ASN A 399 -14.88 20.54 -3.18
N ASN A 400 -14.71 20.86 -4.45
CA ASN A 400 -15.76 20.95 -5.46
C ASN A 400 -15.61 19.79 -6.44
N HIS A 401 -16.68 19.07 -6.67
CA HIS A 401 -16.73 17.93 -7.61
C HIS A 401 -17.75 18.20 -8.70
N SER A 402 -17.46 17.79 -9.94
CA SER A 402 -18.35 18.02 -11.09
C SER A 402 -19.77 17.47 -10.94
N SER A 403 -19.97 16.43 -10.12
CA SER A 403 -21.26 15.75 -9.94
C SER A 403 -21.84 15.84 -8.53
N TYR A 404 -21.03 16.16 -7.50
CA TYR A 404 -21.42 16.03 -6.08
C TYR A 404 -21.33 17.31 -5.26
N SER A 405 -21.25 18.48 -5.94
CA SER A 405 -21.18 19.79 -5.26
C SER A 405 -19.98 19.91 -4.31
N ASN A 406 -20.13 20.63 -3.22
CA ASN A 406 -19.06 20.96 -2.29
C ASN A 406 -19.03 20.00 -1.11
N HIS A 407 -17.82 19.54 -0.74
CA HIS A 407 -17.55 18.77 0.46
C HIS A 407 -16.49 19.46 1.32
N PHE A 408 -16.78 19.64 2.61
CA PHE A 408 -15.82 20.15 3.58
C PHE A 408 -15.29 19.03 4.47
N VAL A 409 -13.97 18.99 4.65
CA VAL A 409 -13.29 18.08 5.58
C VAL A 409 -12.33 18.84 6.47
N PHE A 410 -12.09 18.32 7.68
CA PHE A 410 -11.23 18.92 8.68
C PHE A 410 -10.35 17.89 9.39
N ASN A 411 -9.30 18.37 10.04
CA ASN A 411 -8.52 17.60 11.02
C ASN A 411 -8.16 18.46 12.23
N PHE A 412 -8.12 17.81 13.40
CA PHE A 412 -7.73 18.35 14.69
C PHE A 412 -6.79 17.35 15.37
N ASN A 413 -5.50 17.67 15.45
CA ASN A 413 -4.46 16.74 15.92
C ASN A 413 -3.62 17.37 17.04
N PRO A 414 -4.08 17.42 18.30
CA PRO A 414 -3.26 17.84 19.43
C PRO A 414 -2.27 16.75 19.84
N SER A 415 -1.11 17.16 20.32
CA SER A 415 -0.17 16.26 21.01
C SER A 415 0.63 17.00 22.07
N LEU A 416 1.09 16.27 23.09
CA LEU A 416 1.90 16.78 24.19
C LEU A 416 3.08 15.84 24.45
N LEU A 417 4.28 16.33 24.24
CA LEU A 417 5.53 15.61 24.51
C LEU A 417 6.11 16.05 25.85
N ILE A 418 6.05 15.18 26.86
CA ILE A 418 6.52 15.43 28.22
C ILE A 418 7.96 14.93 28.37
N HIS A 419 8.85 15.80 28.87
CA HIS A 419 10.27 15.50 29.14
C HIS A 419 11.01 14.86 27.96
N LYS A 420 10.56 15.08 26.70
CA LYS A 420 11.08 14.43 25.47
C LYS A 420 10.99 12.89 25.49
N LYS A 421 10.18 12.31 26.37
CA LYS A 421 10.08 10.85 26.59
C LYS A 421 8.70 10.29 26.34
N VAL A 422 7.64 10.97 26.79
CA VAL A 422 6.26 10.48 26.69
C VAL A 422 5.46 11.45 25.87
N LYS A 423 4.90 10.99 24.77
CA LYS A 423 4.00 11.75 23.91
C LYS A 423 2.57 11.21 24.05
N PHE A 424 1.64 12.06 24.48
CA PHE A 424 0.21 11.83 24.37
C PHE A 424 -0.28 12.53 23.10
N PHE A 425 -1.21 11.91 22.39
CA PHE A 425 -1.78 12.51 21.19
C PHE A 425 -3.22 12.05 20.97
N ALA A 426 -3.97 12.91 20.30
CA ALA A 426 -5.30 12.59 19.80
C ALA A 426 -5.44 13.09 18.37
N ASN A 427 -6.39 12.53 17.64
CA ASN A 427 -6.70 12.91 16.27
C ASN A 427 -8.23 12.79 16.08
N LEU A 428 -8.84 13.84 15.60
CA LEU A 428 -10.22 13.86 15.13
C LEU A 428 -10.21 14.39 13.70
N SER A 429 -10.61 13.58 12.74
CA SER A 429 -10.54 13.95 11.34
C SER A 429 -11.70 13.41 10.53
N SER A 430 -12.23 14.23 9.64
CA SER A 430 -13.22 13.83 8.66
C SER A 430 -12.56 13.50 7.31
N ALA A 431 -13.26 12.71 6.52
CA ALA A 431 -12.82 12.32 5.18
C ALA A 431 -14.01 12.08 4.27
N TYR A 432 -13.76 12.03 2.98
CA TYR A 432 -14.76 11.66 1.99
C TYR A 432 -14.12 10.89 0.83
N ARG A 433 -14.94 10.18 0.06
CA ARG A 433 -14.57 9.52 -1.18
C ARG A 433 -15.71 9.60 -2.19
N THR A 434 -15.41 10.02 -3.40
CA THR A 434 -16.38 10.01 -4.51
C THR A 434 -16.43 8.64 -5.17
N PRO A 435 -17.59 8.21 -5.71
CA PRO A 435 -17.67 7.01 -6.52
C PRO A 435 -16.67 7.05 -7.68
N SER A 436 -16.08 5.91 -8.04
CA SER A 436 -15.23 5.82 -9.22
C SER A 436 -16.05 5.83 -10.51
N LEU A 437 -15.41 6.15 -11.64
CA LEU A 437 -16.06 6.09 -12.96
C LEU A 437 -16.55 4.68 -13.27
N TYR A 438 -15.84 3.63 -12.82
CA TYR A 438 -16.31 2.25 -12.94
C TYR A 438 -17.60 1.99 -12.15
N GLN A 439 -17.65 2.44 -10.88
CA GLN A 439 -18.82 2.27 -10.03
C GLN A 439 -20.07 3.03 -10.55
N LEU A 440 -19.86 4.11 -11.29
CA LEU A 440 -20.96 4.90 -11.87
C LEU A 440 -21.46 4.36 -13.22
N PHE A 441 -20.57 3.85 -14.06
CA PHE A 441 -20.85 3.69 -15.49
C PHE A 441 -20.55 2.30 -16.06
N SER A 442 -19.94 1.36 -15.29
CA SER A 442 -19.75 -0.01 -15.78
C SER A 442 -21.08 -0.74 -15.99
N GLU A 443 -21.01 -1.97 -16.48
CA GLU A 443 -22.14 -2.90 -16.60
C GLU A 443 -22.90 -3.12 -15.27
N TYR A 444 -22.22 -2.90 -14.15
CA TYR A 444 -22.78 -2.93 -12.78
C TYR A 444 -22.95 -1.54 -12.18
N GLY A 445 -22.79 -0.50 -13.00
CA GLY A 445 -22.73 0.88 -12.55
C GLY A 445 -24.07 1.41 -12.04
N ASN A 446 -23.99 2.40 -11.14
CA ASN A 446 -25.14 3.11 -10.60
C ASN A 446 -24.85 4.60 -10.51
N LYS A 447 -25.50 5.37 -11.37
CA LYS A 447 -25.34 6.84 -11.45
C LYS A 447 -25.91 7.59 -10.23
N ASN A 448 -26.71 6.91 -9.38
CA ASN A 448 -27.33 7.48 -8.20
C ASN A 448 -26.45 7.34 -6.94
N LEU A 449 -25.25 6.75 -7.05
CA LEU A 449 -24.34 6.61 -5.92
C LEU A 449 -23.98 7.97 -5.33
N GLN A 450 -23.94 8.02 -3.99
CA GLN A 450 -23.52 9.17 -3.21
C GLN A 450 -22.07 9.01 -2.73
N PRO A 451 -21.36 10.10 -2.51
CA PRO A 451 -20.02 10.06 -1.90
C PRO A 451 -20.06 9.46 -0.50
N GLU A 452 -19.07 8.63 -0.20
CA GLU A 452 -18.83 8.11 1.13
C GLU A 452 -18.26 9.20 2.04
N SER A 453 -18.70 9.27 3.29
CA SER A 453 -18.20 10.22 4.27
C SER A 453 -17.73 9.52 5.55
N GLY A 454 -16.54 9.88 6.04
CA GLY A 454 -15.90 9.25 7.18
C GLY A 454 -15.59 10.24 8.30
N LEU A 455 -15.68 9.77 9.56
CA LEU A 455 -15.18 10.44 10.75
C LEU A 455 -14.33 9.46 11.54
N THR A 456 -13.08 9.82 11.80
CA THR A 456 -12.12 9.01 12.57
C THR A 456 -11.74 9.76 13.84
N ALA A 457 -11.84 9.08 14.98
CA ALA A 457 -11.31 9.53 16.26
C ALA A 457 -10.28 8.51 16.75
N GLU A 458 -9.10 8.98 17.13
CA GLU A 458 -8.05 8.13 17.69
C GLU A 458 -7.28 8.84 18.79
N GLY A 459 -6.70 8.07 19.69
CA GLY A 459 -5.87 8.58 20.77
C GLY A 459 -4.80 7.57 21.14
N GLY A 460 -3.68 8.05 21.63
CA GLY A 460 -2.59 7.15 21.97
C GLY A 460 -1.50 7.77 22.81
N VAL A 461 -0.60 6.89 23.22
CA VAL A 461 0.62 7.23 23.95
C VAL A 461 1.83 6.62 23.23
N GLN A 462 2.91 7.37 23.17
CA GLN A 462 4.19 6.91 22.63
C GLN A 462 5.30 7.23 23.62
N TYR A 463 6.10 6.24 23.93
CA TYR A 463 7.28 6.35 24.81
C TYR A 463 8.57 6.29 24.00
N PHE A 464 9.52 7.15 24.34
CA PHE A 464 10.88 7.18 23.80
C PHE A 464 11.86 7.03 24.96
N SER A 465 12.71 6.03 24.93
CA SER A 465 13.77 5.88 25.95
C SER A 465 14.82 6.99 25.81
N THR A 466 15.47 7.35 26.90
CA THR A 466 16.47 8.44 26.96
C THR A 466 17.65 8.22 25.99
N ASN A 467 18.02 6.96 25.75
CA ASN A 467 19.09 6.57 24.84
C ASN A 467 18.60 6.26 23.41
N ASN A 468 17.34 6.56 23.11
CA ASN A 468 16.68 6.28 21.83
C ASN A 468 16.75 4.81 21.38
N LYS A 469 17.03 3.87 22.31
CA LYS A 469 17.09 2.43 21.98
C LYS A 469 15.70 1.78 21.96
N PHE A 470 14.77 2.26 22.75
CA PHE A 470 13.41 1.72 22.84
C PHE A 470 12.38 2.78 22.48
N THR A 471 11.43 2.39 21.65
CA THR A 471 10.20 3.13 21.41
C THR A 471 9.01 2.18 21.54
N GLY A 472 8.02 2.60 22.32
CA GLY A 472 6.74 1.90 22.45
C GLY A 472 5.60 2.82 22.08
N ARG A 473 4.55 2.28 21.43
CA ARG A 473 3.34 3.04 21.08
C ARG A 473 2.10 2.20 21.29
N ALA A 474 1.10 2.80 21.92
CA ALA A 474 -0.25 2.25 22.03
C ALA A 474 -1.24 3.26 21.45
N VAL A 475 -2.17 2.81 20.61
CA VAL A 475 -3.18 3.64 19.93
C VAL A 475 -4.51 2.92 19.99
N ALA A 476 -5.58 3.62 20.35
CA ALA A 476 -6.96 3.19 20.17
C ALA A 476 -7.62 4.06 19.09
N PHE A 477 -8.48 3.47 18.28
CA PHE A 477 -9.15 4.16 17.18
C PHE A 477 -10.61 3.73 17.04
N ASN A 478 -11.42 4.67 16.55
CA ASN A 478 -12.81 4.44 16.15
C ASN A 478 -13.07 5.22 14.87
N ARG A 479 -13.68 4.58 13.89
CA ARG A 479 -14.04 5.20 12.61
C ARG A 479 -15.49 4.85 12.27
N LYS A 480 -16.22 5.85 11.77
CA LYS A 480 -17.56 5.69 11.20
C LYS A 480 -17.52 6.16 9.76
N VAL A 481 -18.01 5.35 8.83
CA VAL A 481 -18.17 5.72 7.42
C VAL A 481 -19.62 5.53 7.04
N LYS A 482 -20.21 6.54 6.41
CA LYS A 482 -21.59 6.53 5.89
C LYS A 482 -21.57 6.37 4.37
N ASP A 483 -22.68 5.90 3.82
CA ASP A 483 -22.91 5.77 2.39
C ASP A 483 -21.85 4.92 1.67
N ILE A 484 -21.38 3.84 2.33
CA ILE A 484 -20.33 2.99 1.79
C ILE A 484 -20.80 2.31 0.51
N ILE A 485 -19.97 2.42 -0.52
CA ILE A 485 -20.23 1.83 -1.83
C ILE A 485 -19.73 0.38 -1.85
N PHE A 486 -20.62 -0.55 -2.11
CA PHE A 486 -20.27 -1.95 -2.27
C PHE A 486 -21.06 -2.63 -3.39
N PHE A 487 -20.56 -3.77 -3.83
CA PHE A 487 -21.20 -4.58 -4.88
C PHE A 487 -22.29 -5.45 -4.27
N PHE A 488 -23.50 -5.35 -4.80
CA PHE A 488 -24.67 -6.07 -4.31
C PHE A 488 -25.26 -6.94 -5.42
N TYR A 489 -25.52 -8.19 -5.09
CA TYR A 489 -26.29 -9.09 -5.94
C TYR A 489 -27.73 -9.20 -5.44
N ASN A 490 -28.68 -8.81 -6.26
CA ASN A 490 -30.09 -8.92 -5.96
C ASN A 490 -30.61 -10.28 -6.40
N THR A 491 -30.88 -11.16 -5.45
CA THR A 491 -31.35 -12.52 -5.70
C THR A 491 -32.77 -12.57 -6.28
N THR A 492 -33.60 -11.55 -6.07
CA THR A 492 -34.97 -11.47 -6.59
C THR A 492 -34.98 -10.99 -8.03
N ALA A 493 -34.15 -9.99 -8.37
CA ALA A 493 -34.06 -9.42 -9.72
C ALA A 493 -32.97 -10.10 -10.57
N TYR A 494 -32.19 -11.04 -10.01
CA TYR A 494 -31.06 -11.70 -10.68
C TYR A 494 -30.08 -10.69 -11.31
N SER A 495 -29.84 -9.60 -10.62
CA SER A 495 -28.99 -8.49 -11.11
C SER A 495 -27.96 -8.06 -10.11
N SER A 496 -26.82 -7.61 -10.61
CA SER A 496 -25.72 -7.08 -9.79
C SER A 496 -25.59 -5.58 -10.00
N GLN A 497 -25.37 -4.82 -8.93
CA GLN A 497 -25.19 -3.37 -9.00
C GLN A 497 -24.39 -2.83 -7.83
N TYR A 498 -23.67 -1.73 -8.03
CA TYR A 498 -23.09 -0.96 -6.92
C TYR A 498 -24.18 -0.15 -6.21
N ILE A 499 -24.21 -0.23 -4.88
CA ILE A 499 -25.15 0.52 -4.05
C ILE A 499 -24.43 1.15 -2.85
N ASN A 500 -25.04 2.18 -2.26
CA ASN A 500 -24.61 2.69 -0.98
C ASN A 500 -25.26 1.90 0.16
N GLN A 501 -24.47 1.53 1.18
CA GLN A 501 -24.98 1.05 2.48
C GLN A 501 -24.95 2.18 3.51
N ASP A 502 -25.84 2.12 4.51
CA ASP A 502 -26.04 3.22 5.45
C ASP A 502 -24.76 3.59 6.20
N LYS A 503 -24.11 2.62 6.86
CA LYS A 503 -22.89 2.91 7.64
C LYS A 503 -22.04 1.68 7.94
N GLN A 504 -20.75 1.93 8.12
CA GLN A 504 -19.78 0.99 8.73
C GLN A 504 -19.13 1.68 9.92
N LYS A 505 -18.88 0.92 10.98
CA LYS A 505 -18.11 1.34 12.15
C LYS A 505 -16.99 0.36 12.37
N ASP A 506 -15.75 0.86 12.37
CA ASP A 506 -14.55 0.08 12.66
C ASP A 506 -13.88 0.63 13.91
N TYR A 507 -13.42 -0.25 14.80
CA TYR A 507 -12.71 0.15 16.00
C TYR A 507 -11.69 -0.89 16.41
N GLY A 508 -10.72 -0.47 17.21
CA GLY A 508 -9.66 -1.37 17.63
C GLY A 508 -8.51 -0.64 18.33
N PHE A 509 -7.42 -1.38 18.50
CA PHE A 509 -6.19 -0.83 19.05
C PHE A 509 -4.95 -1.46 18.43
N GLU A 510 -3.84 -0.74 18.51
CA GLU A 510 -2.52 -1.15 18.04
C GLU A 510 -1.50 -0.97 19.16
N LEU A 511 -0.62 -1.95 19.31
CA LEU A 511 0.55 -1.89 20.17
C LEU A 511 1.78 -2.11 19.30
N GLU A 512 2.79 -1.26 19.44
CA GLU A 512 4.06 -1.39 18.70
C GLU A 512 5.23 -1.19 19.67
N ALA A 513 6.26 -2.00 19.53
CA ALA A 513 7.52 -1.90 20.27
C ALA A 513 8.69 -2.07 19.32
N ASN A 514 9.66 -1.17 19.40
CA ASN A 514 10.92 -1.26 18.67
C ASN A 514 12.07 -1.11 19.68
N TYR A 515 13.01 -2.04 19.62
CA TYR A 515 14.17 -2.04 20.51
C TYR A 515 15.48 -2.31 19.76
N LYS A 516 16.41 -1.37 19.87
CA LYS A 516 17.80 -1.55 19.39
C LYS A 516 18.62 -2.23 20.48
N ILE A 517 18.92 -3.49 20.25
CA ILE A 517 19.84 -4.29 21.08
C ILE A 517 21.29 -3.87 20.74
N LYS A 518 22.27 -4.20 21.57
CA LYS A 518 23.69 -3.99 21.26
C LYS A 518 24.08 -4.65 19.94
N GLY A 519 25.03 -4.07 19.20
CA GLY A 519 25.62 -4.70 18.01
C GLY A 519 24.77 -4.62 16.73
N ASN A 520 23.98 -3.57 16.48
CA ASN A 520 23.12 -3.42 15.30
C ASN A 520 21.98 -4.45 15.20
N THR A 521 21.59 -5.07 16.32
CA THR A 521 20.43 -5.95 16.38
C THR A 521 19.19 -5.15 16.70
N ASN A 522 18.16 -5.30 15.89
CA ASN A 522 16.87 -4.64 16.05
C ASN A 522 15.78 -5.68 16.33
N PHE A 523 14.98 -5.41 17.32
CA PHE A 523 13.76 -6.13 17.64
C PHE A 523 12.58 -5.22 17.38
N LYS A 524 11.59 -5.72 16.64
CA LYS A 524 10.31 -5.05 16.42
C LYS A 524 9.20 -6.04 16.72
N ALA A 525 8.19 -5.60 17.47
CA ALA A 525 6.97 -6.38 17.68
C ALA A 525 5.76 -5.47 17.54
N PHE A 526 4.65 -6.03 17.08
CA PHE A 526 3.38 -5.33 17.05
C PHE A 526 2.21 -6.30 17.29
N TYR A 527 1.13 -5.73 17.79
CA TYR A 527 -0.16 -6.37 17.87
C TYR A 527 -1.24 -5.40 17.39
N THR A 528 -2.15 -5.89 16.56
CA THR A 528 -3.30 -5.13 16.08
C THR A 528 -4.57 -5.92 16.38
N TYR A 529 -5.50 -5.29 17.04
CA TYR A 529 -6.87 -5.77 17.18
C TYR A 529 -7.81 -4.83 16.41
N THR A 530 -8.63 -5.38 15.54
CA THR A 530 -9.59 -4.61 14.73
C THR A 530 -10.86 -5.40 14.58
N THR A 531 -11.99 -4.74 14.84
CA THR A 531 -13.32 -5.29 14.58
C THR A 531 -14.23 -4.19 14.04
N GLY A 532 -15.42 -4.54 13.60
CA GLY A 532 -16.38 -3.58 13.08
C GLY A 532 -17.72 -4.19 12.75
N GLU A 533 -18.64 -3.33 12.40
CA GLU A 533 -20.03 -3.68 12.07
C GLU A 533 -20.51 -2.85 10.89
N ILE A 534 -21.35 -3.44 10.07
CA ILE A 534 -22.07 -2.78 8.99
C ILE A 534 -23.56 -2.74 9.36
N THR A 535 -24.17 -1.56 9.25
CA THR A 535 -25.61 -1.39 9.37
C THR A 535 -26.19 -1.06 8.02
N THR A 536 -27.25 -1.75 7.63
CA THR A 536 -28.01 -1.51 6.41
C THR A 536 -29.49 -1.67 6.68
N LYS A 537 -30.34 -1.18 5.77
CA LYS A 537 -31.78 -1.37 5.85
C LYS A 537 -32.19 -2.66 5.16
N ASN A 538 -32.86 -3.54 5.89
CA ASN A 538 -33.50 -4.71 5.35
C ASN A 538 -35.01 -4.60 5.61
N ALA A 539 -35.81 -4.58 4.54
CA ALA A 539 -37.27 -4.36 4.60
C ALA A 539 -37.66 -3.12 5.44
N GLY A 540 -36.90 -2.02 5.32
CA GLY A 540 -37.14 -0.76 6.05
C GLY A 540 -36.66 -0.72 7.49
N LYS A 541 -36.13 -1.83 8.04
CA LYS A 541 -35.57 -1.91 9.39
C LYS A 541 -34.03 -1.92 9.37
N ASP A 542 -33.42 -1.18 10.26
CA ASP A 542 -31.97 -1.21 10.45
C ASP A 542 -31.53 -2.61 10.89
N THR A 543 -30.66 -3.22 10.10
CA THR A 543 -30.06 -4.52 10.37
C THR A 543 -28.56 -4.33 10.52
N THR A 544 -27.99 -4.73 11.65
CA THR A 544 -26.55 -4.63 11.92
C THR A 544 -25.94 -6.02 11.97
N TYR A 545 -24.82 -6.20 11.27
CA TYR A 545 -24.06 -7.44 11.27
C TYR A 545 -22.55 -7.19 11.28
N ASN A 546 -21.82 -8.10 11.93
CA ASN A 546 -20.37 -8.08 11.98
C ASN A 546 -19.81 -8.67 10.69
N ASN A 547 -19.42 -7.81 9.75
CA ASN A 547 -18.97 -8.27 8.43
C ASN A 547 -17.77 -7.51 7.91
N LEU A 548 -16.64 -7.68 8.57
CA LEU A 548 -15.36 -7.30 8.02
C LEU A 548 -14.76 -8.49 7.27
N LEU A 549 -15.33 -8.87 6.11
CA LEU A 549 -14.84 -9.99 5.30
C LEU A 549 -13.36 -9.83 4.96
N ARG A 550 -12.61 -10.94 5.03
CA ARG A 550 -11.17 -11.05 4.78
C ARG A 550 -10.27 -10.30 5.78
N ARG A 551 -10.82 -9.75 6.84
CA ARG A 551 -10.10 -8.95 7.83
C ARG A 551 -10.04 -9.69 9.17
N PRO A 552 -8.88 -10.21 9.60
CA PRO A 552 -8.74 -10.89 10.88
C PRO A 552 -8.92 -9.88 12.02
N LYS A 553 -9.53 -10.32 13.12
CA LYS A 553 -9.65 -9.49 14.32
C LYS A 553 -8.29 -9.21 14.97
N SER A 554 -7.34 -10.15 14.84
CA SER A 554 -6.04 -10.06 15.50
C SER A 554 -4.91 -10.38 14.54
N ILE A 555 -3.89 -9.52 14.54
CA ILE A 555 -2.60 -9.76 13.85
C ILE A 555 -1.49 -9.47 14.84
N PHE A 556 -0.54 -10.40 14.97
CA PHE A 556 0.67 -10.24 15.76
C PHE A 556 1.90 -10.44 14.88
N GLY A 557 2.89 -9.57 15.02
CA GLY A 557 4.13 -9.68 14.27
C GLY A 557 5.36 -9.45 15.13
N VAL A 558 6.43 -10.21 14.85
CA VAL A 558 7.74 -10.04 15.46
C VAL A 558 8.80 -10.10 14.36
N ASN A 559 9.72 -9.14 14.38
CA ASN A 559 10.91 -9.16 13.56
C ASN A 559 12.15 -9.03 14.46
N LEU A 560 13.09 -9.93 14.28
CA LEU A 560 14.42 -9.86 14.89
C LEU A 560 15.45 -9.84 13.77
N SER A 561 16.22 -8.77 13.66
CA SER A 561 17.25 -8.64 12.63
C SER A 561 18.54 -8.11 13.21
N GLY A 562 19.68 -8.66 12.79
CA GLY A 562 20.98 -8.24 13.32
C GLY A 562 22.16 -8.73 12.50
N LYS A 563 23.34 -8.16 12.78
CA LYS A 563 24.59 -8.62 12.18
C LYS A 563 25.29 -9.62 13.10
N VAL A 564 25.66 -10.77 12.57
CA VAL A 564 26.55 -11.73 13.19
C VAL A 564 27.97 -11.44 12.67
N GLY A 565 28.81 -10.94 13.53
CA GLY A 565 30.09 -10.34 13.10
C GLY A 565 29.90 -9.07 12.27
N LYS A 566 30.84 -8.80 11.34
CA LYS A 566 30.79 -7.60 10.47
C LYS A 566 30.09 -7.85 9.13
N GLN A 567 29.98 -9.08 8.70
CA GLN A 567 29.67 -9.46 7.32
C GLN A 567 28.30 -10.13 7.16
N LEU A 568 27.86 -10.93 8.13
CA LEU A 568 26.61 -11.69 8.00
C LEU A 568 25.45 -10.95 8.67
N LEU A 569 24.44 -10.57 7.90
CA LEU A 569 23.15 -10.08 8.36
C LEU A 569 22.16 -11.22 8.39
N VAL A 570 21.41 -11.38 9.48
CA VAL A 570 20.30 -12.34 9.59
C VAL A 570 19.05 -11.61 10.06
N SER A 571 17.92 -11.97 9.50
CA SER A 571 16.59 -11.47 9.89
C SER A 571 15.61 -12.64 9.98
N CYS A 572 14.82 -12.67 11.04
CA CYS A 572 13.70 -13.59 11.22
C CYS A 572 12.43 -12.79 11.41
N ASN A 573 11.40 -13.09 10.63
CA ASN A 573 10.11 -12.42 10.69
C ASN A 573 9.01 -13.46 10.95
N ILE A 574 8.19 -13.23 11.97
CA ILE A 574 7.08 -14.11 12.35
C ILE A 574 5.81 -13.27 12.34
N ILE A 575 4.80 -13.71 11.58
CA ILE A 575 3.48 -13.10 11.52
C ILE A 575 2.43 -14.15 11.87
N SER A 576 1.59 -13.83 12.84
CA SER A 576 0.41 -14.61 13.21
C SER A 576 -0.84 -13.84 12.81
N THR A 577 -1.68 -14.45 12.01
CA THR A 577 -2.95 -13.89 11.52
C THR A 577 -4.10 -14.72 12.08
N GLY A 578 -5.05 -14.06 12.74
CA GLY A 578 -6.22 -14.69 13.34
C GLY A 578 -7.24 -15.19 12.32
N LYS A 579 -8.25 -15.92 12.82
CA LYS A 579 -9.42 -16.32 12.02
C LYS A 579 -10.11 -15.10 11.43
N ARG A 580 -10.73 -15.30 10.27
CA ARG A 580 -11.46 -14.25 9.55
C ARG A 580 -12.59 -14.82 8.74
N GLU A 581 -13.67 -14.09 8.67
CA GLU A 581 -14.80 -14.43 7.81
C GLU A 581 -14.48 -14.04 6.35
N ASP A 582 -14.92 -14.88 5.41
CA ASP A 582 -14.92 -14.60 3.97
C ASP A 582 -16.24 -15.08 3.35
N ALA A 583 -16.51 -14.63 2.15
CA ALA A 583 -17.67 -15.05 1.40
C ALA A 583 -17.35 -15.19 -0.08
N TYR A 584 -18.05 -16.11 -0.73
CA TYR A 584 -18.00 -16.29 -2.18
C TYR A 584 -19.39 -16.55 -2.74
N PHE A 585 -19.58 -16.24 -4.01
CA PHE A 585 -20.80 -16.59 -4.72
C PHE A 585 -20.68 -18.02 -5.27
N ASP A 586 -21.62 -18.88 -4.91
CA ASP A 586 -21.70 -20.24 -5.45
C ASP A 586 -22.61 -20.26 -6.67
N ASN A 587 -22.01 -20.42 -7.84
CA ASN A 587 -22.70 -20.48 -9.12
C ASN A 587 -23.62 -21.71 -9.27
N THR A 588 -23.46 -22.73 -8.41
CA THR A 588 -24.30 -23.94 -8.44
C THR A 588 -25.65 -23.68 -7.77
N ASN A 589 -25.61 -22.97 -6.63
CA ASN A 589 -26.79 -22.69 -5.81
C ASN A 589 -27.31 -21.25 -5.99
N TYR A 590 -26.61 -20.43 -6.79
CA TYR A 590 -26.87 -19.00 -6.98
C TYR A 590 -27.01 -18.22 -5.67
N ALA A 591 -26.14 -18.53 -4.71
CA ALA A 591 -26.18 -17.97 -3.37
C ALA A 591 -24.79 -17.53 -2.87
N THR A 592 -24.78 -16.52 -1.99
CA THR A 592 -23.55 -16.14 -1.28
C THR A 592 -23.34 -17.11 -0.12
N VAL A 593 -22.20 -17.79 -0.12
CA VAL A 593 -21.77 -18.72 0.94
C VAL A 593 -20.76 -18.01 1.83
N TYR A 594 -21.03 -17.98 3.13
CA TYR A 594 -20.12 -17.47 4.16
C TYR A 594 -19.28 -18.59 4.74
N THR A 595 -18.00 -18.33 4.98
CA THR A 595 -17.06 -19.32 5.54
C THR A 595 -16.02 -18.66 6.42
N THR A 596 -15.47 -19.41 7.36
CA THR A 596 -14.38 -18.96 8.21
C THR A 596 -13.05 -19.49 7.68
N LEU A 597 -12.11 -18.59 7.41
CA LEU A 597 -10.73 -18.92 7.12
C LEU A 597 -9.93 -19.06 8.42
N GLU A 598 -9.24 -20.18 8.58
CA GLU A 598 -8.48 -20.51 9.78
C GLU A 598 -7.29 -19.56 9.99
N SER A 599 -6.87 -19.46 11.25
CA SER A 599 -5.67 -18.73 11.65
C SER A 599 -4.41 -19.42 11.14
N TYR A 600 -3.35 -18.65 10.91
CA TYR A 600 -2.06 -19.18 10.48
C TYR A 600 -0.89 -18.39 11.06
N ILE A 601 0.28 -19.04 11.05
CA ILE A 601 1.55 -18.42 11.43
C ILE A 601 2.54 -18.64 10.31
N LEU A 602 3.19 -17.57 9.87
CA LEU A 602 4.27 -17.58 8.90
C LEU A 602 5.57 -17.22 9.60
N CYS A 603 6.64 -17.90 9.22
CA CYS A 603 7.99 -17.61 9.66
C CYS A 603 8.89 -17.51 8.43
N ASP A 604 9.56 -16.36 8.28
CA ASP A 604 10.49 -16.08 7.19
C ASP A 604 11.89 -15.83 7.73
N ILE A 605 12.91 -16.30 7.03
CA ILE A 605 14.31 -16.13 7.39
C ILE A 605 15.06 -15.53 6.20
N TYR A 606 15.76 -14.44 6.43
CA TYR A 606 16.64 -13.80 5.46
C TYR A 606 18.07 -13.81 5.99
N ALA A 607 19.03 -14.14 5.14
CA ALA A 607 20.45 -14.00 5.44
C ALA A 607 21.19 -13.36 4.27
N GLU A 608 22.12 -12.44 4.58
CA GLU A 608 22.92 -11.73 3.58
C GLU A 608 24.38 -11.68 4.08
N TYR A 609 25.31 -12.15 3.26
CA TYR A 609 26.75 -12.08 3.50
C TYR A 609 27.36 -10.97 2.63
N SER A 610 28.05 -10.02 3.27
CA SER A 610 28.75 -8.92 2.60
C SER A 610 30.24 -9.23 2.51
N PHE A 611 30.79 -9.27 1.30
CA PHE A 611 32.22 -9.44 1.09
C PHE A 611 33.03 -8.20 1.54
N THR A 612 34.34 -8.35 1.68
CA THR A 612 35.23 -7.41 2.38
C THR A 612 35.08 -5.94 1.95
N ASN A 613 34.77 -5.62 0.73
CA ASN A 613 34.61 -4.24 0.26
C ASN A 613 33.14 -3.78 0.20
N SER A 614 32.21 -4.53 0.78
CA SER A 614 30.76 -4.24 0.82
C SER A 614 30.07 -4.00 -0.54
N LYS A 615 30.81 -4.14 -1.65
CA LYS A 615 30.28 -3.96 -3.00
C LYS A 615 29.50 -5.17 -3.51
N LEU A 616 29.94 -6.36 -3.11
CA LEU A 616 29.31 -7.63 -3.46
C LEU A 616 28.68 -8.26 -2.23
N LYS A 617 27.44 -8.69 -2.36
CA LYS A 617 26.68 -9.39 -1.35
C LYS A 617 25.97 -10.59 -1.96
N ILE A 618 25.93 -11.68 -1.24
CA ILE A 618 25.09 -12.83 -1.55
C ILE A 618 23.99 -12.95 -0.51
N PHE A 619 22.81 -13.36 -0.91
CA PHE A 619 21.70 -13.50 0.03
C PHE A 619 20.85 -14.74 -0.25
N THR A 620 20.18 -15.20 0.80
CA THR A 620 19.09 -16.18 0.74
C THR A 620 17.86 -15.64 1.46
N ASP A 621 16.69 -15.96 0.93
CA ASP A 621 15.39 -15.57 1.46
C ASP A 621 14.50 -16.80 1.48
N LEU A 622 14.23 -17.30 2.69
CA LEU A 622 13.41 -18.49 2.96
C LEU A 622 12.09 -18.04 3.57
N ARG A 623 10.98 -18.33 2.92
CA ARG A 623 9.66 -17.89 3.34
C ARG A 623 8.79 -19.06 3.74
N ASN A 624 7.91 -18.81 4.69
CA ASN A 624 7.02 -19.83 5.24
C ASN A 624 7.80 -21.10 5.57
N VAL A 625 8.90 -20.98 6.34
CA VAL A 625 9.81 -22.10 6.64
C VAL A 625 9.12 -23.25 7.40
N THR A 626 7.99 -22.96 8.02
CA THR A 626 7.12 -23.96 8.68
C THR A 626 6.24 -24.71 7.68
N ASN A 627 6.21 -24.29 6.42
CA ASN A 627 5.32 -24.79 5.37
C ASN A 627 3.84 -24.83 5.81
N SER A 628 3.40 -23.81 6.53
CA SER A 628 2.02 -23.66 6.97
C SER A 628 1.10 -23.59 5.74
N LYS A 629 0.04 -24.41 5.75
CA LYS A 629 -1.03 -24.37 4.74
C LYS A 629 -2.12 -23.40 5.23
N TYR A 630 -2.53 -22.47 4.39
CA TYR A 630 -3.55 -21.46 4.71
C TYR A 630 -4.14 -20.88 3.44
N SER A 631 -5.22 -20.12 3.56
CA SER A 631 -5.77 -19.33 2.47
C SER A 631 -5.97 -17.88 2.93
N GLU A 632 -5.62 -16.92 2.10
CA GLU A 632 -5.90 -15.49 2.34
C GLU A 632 -7.29 -15.08 1.85
N ILE A 633 -7.76 -15.78 0.83
CA ILE A 633 -9.06 -15.60 0.17
C ILE A 633 -9.65 -16.99 -0.05
N VAL A 634 -10.93 -17.16 0.22
CA VAL A 634 -11.61 -18.46 0.02
C VAL A 634 -11.48 -18.93 -1.42
N GLY A 635 -11.15 -20.21 -1.62
CA GLY A 635 -11.01 -20.82 -2.94
C GLY A 635 -9.71 -20.50 -3.68
N PHE A 636 -8.78 -19.76 -3.06
CA PHE A 636 -7.49 -19.41 -3.67
C PHE A 636 -6.33 -19.96 -2.87
N ASN A 637 -5.32 -20.44 -3.60
CA ASN A 637 -4.09 -20.96 -3.05
C ASN A 637 -3.16 -19.87 -2.55
N THR A 638 -2.32 -20.22 -1.58
CA THR A 638 -1.18 -19.43 -1.15
C THR A 638 0.11 -20.21 -1.35
N THR A 639 1.22 -19.48 -1.46
CA THR A 639 2.53 -20.12 -1.56
C THR A 639 2.88 -20.83 -0.25
N GLY A 640 3.25 -22.12 -0.34
CA GLY A 640 3.84 -22.85 0.76
C GLY A 640 5.25 -22.37 1.06
N PHE A 641 6.13 -23.30 1.50
CA PHE A 641 7.56 -22.99 1.63
C PHE A 641 8.15 -22.55 0.29
N THR A 642 8.87 -21.42 0.30
CA THR A 642 9.61 -20.93 -0.87
C THR A 642 11.00 -20.47 -0.45
N GLY A 643 11.98 -20.69 -1.34
CA GLY A 643 13.36 -20.27 -1.15
C GLY A 643 13.91 -19.56 -2.38
N TYR A 644 14.67 -18.50 -2.15
CA TYR A 644 15.32 -17.68 -3.18
C TYR A 644 16.77 -17.43 -2.79
N GLY A 645 17.65 -17.47 -3.79
CA GLY A 645 19.05 -17.09 -3.64
C GLY A 645 19.39 -15.97 -4.62
N GLY A 646 20.31 -15.10 -4.26
CA GLY A 646 20.67 -14.00 -5.15
C GLY A 646 21.96 -13.30 -4.80
N VAL A 647 22.35 -12.42 -5.72
CA VAL A 647 23.55 -11.60 -5.63
C VAL A 647 23.17 -10.13 -5.79
N ARG A 648 23.79 -9.28 -4.98
CA ARG A 648 23.64 -7.82 -5.07
C ARG A 648 25.01 -7.18 -5.23
N PHE A 649 25.10 -6.25 -6.15
CA PHE A 649 26.30 -5.46 -6.39
C PHE A 649 25.99 -3.96 -6.23
N SER A 650 26.91 -3.20 -5.65
CA SER A 650 26.79 -1.75 -5.49
C SER A 650 28.15 -1.07 -5.63
N PHE A 651 28.20 0.13 -6.23
CA PHE A 651 29.43 0.93 -6.44
C PHE A 651 29.18 2.42 -6.25
#